data_099b7a8f93e6ffb4f24bbcb39e006940
#
_entry.id   099b7a8f93e6ffb4f24bbcb39e006940
#
_cell.length_a   1.000
_cell.length_b   1.000
_cell.length_c   1.000
_cell.angle_alpha   90.00
_cell.angle_beta   90.00
_cell.angle_gamma   90.00
#
_symmetry.space_group_name_H-M   'P 1'
#
loop_
_entity.id
_entity.type
_entity.pdbx_description
1 polymer ?
#
loop_
_entity_poly.entity_id
_entity_poly.type
_entity_poly.pdbx_seq_one_letter_code
_entity_poly.pdbx_strand_id
1 'polypeptide(L)'
;MRTFIIRLLLVSVSMIAATLQAQNITFNHLTTDDGLSQFSVNSLYIDENGVLWIGTREGLNRYDGEDIQTYKLQKNDPYSLFCNTVLRMAGNRNGKIYLLCTEGVAEFNLATQRFTTLLQGNVHSIYYKEALFIGKQNEIYRYNEQTGNFDLYYQLPGKSLEICCMHLDNGQMWIGTTTNGAYRLQLDKNELTHPILKGNITSIYQDSEGELWIGSWEEGLHHVKTDGTIEIFEYDAKNPYSISSNFVRACCEDNLGNIWIGTFNGLNRYDKSTGLFQNHTASDAQSDGLTHSSIWCIVKDNQGTLWLGTYFGGVNYFNPEYEIYSRYMYSPIEKKGLSNPVVGRTIEDKDGNLWIGTEGGGLNYYNRRTREFKWFRPEIGPNSISHNNIKALYYDASKDIIWIGTHLGGLNRLDIRSGRFTHYRMEAGNPETLPSDIIRDIAPYQDHLVIATQNGICLFDPANGKCQQLFQDSKEGKKIKMVADVTFDSNGTLWIAATGEGVFSYRFDTGKLTNYRHDTADPHSISNNNVNNITQDSKGNLWFATSGSGLDLYRPASNDFENFDQAKNGLSSDCIYETQESPTSGKLLLITNEGFSIFDYRQKAFLNYSAENGFPMTAVNENALCVTRDGEIFLGGTQGMISFHEMELNFTPKPYKIILSRLIVNGTEIQVGDETGILQQALYCTPEITLNADQSMFSIEFATSNYVAANKDDIIYKLEGFSNDWNSARGLHNITYTNLNAGTYNLIIKPNGKDESLCPQVHLTIHVLPPYYKTPLAYLIYLIVTGILLWYLVRTYKSRIKLRESLKYEQKHIRDVEALNQSKLRFFTNISHEFRTPLTLIVAQVETLMQLQNFTPAIYNKVLGIYKNSIQLRELITELLDFRKQEQGHMKIKVSRHNLVNFLYENYLLFLEYASSKQINFKFNKQSDDIEVWYDQKQMQKVVNNLLSNALKHTKAEDTISINVSQEDKYVIIEIKD
;
A
#
# COMPACT_ATOMS: atom_id res chain seq x y z
N MET A 1 -49.36 15.40 31.23
CA MET A 1 -48.60 14.13 31.16
C MET A 1 -48.33 13.72 29.71
N ARG A 2 -49.33 13.59 28.81
CA ARG A 2 -49.07 13.27 27.37
C ARG A 2 -48.16 14.27 26.65
N THR A 3 -48.32 15.55 26.86
CA THR A 3 -47.50 16.62 26.26
C THR A 3 -46.07 16.64 26.80
N PHE A 4 -45.84 16.21 28.02
CA PHE A 4 -44.52 16.09 28.63
C PHE A 4 -43.77 14.84 28.12
N ILE A 5 -44.50 13.73 27.92
CA ILE A 5 -43.96 12.50 27.36
C ILE A 5 -43.58 12.71 25.88
N ILE A 6 -44.41 13.43 25.10
CA ILE A 6 -44.10 13.77 23.69
C ILE A 6 -42.91 14.73 23.60
N ARG A 7 -42.75 15.69 24.53
CA ARG A 7 -41.55 16.54 24.59
C ARG A 7 -40.31 15.77 25.05
N LEU A 8 -40.45 14.81 25.97
CA LEU A 8 -39.33 13.94 26.38
C LEU A 8 -38.93 12.99 25.24
N LEU A 9 -39.89 12.43 24.49
CA LEU A 9 -39.65 11.64 23.29
C LEU A 9 -39.03 12.48 22.15
N LEU A 10 -39.49 13.70 21.93
CA LEU A 10 -38.90 14.61 20.95
C LEU A 10 -37.49 15.06 21.36
N VAL A 11 -37.19 15.22 22.65
CA VAL A 11 -35.84 15.52 23.16
C VAL A 11 -34.95 14.28 23.08
N SER A 12 -35.47 13.09 23.36
CA SER A 12 -34.65 11.84 23.17
C SER A 12 -34.41 11.53 21.70
N VAL A 13 -35.40 11.75 20.82
CA VAL A 13 -35.22 11.62 19.36
C VAL A 13 -34.26 12.69 18.82
N SER A 14 -34.30 13.92 19.35
CA SER A 14 -33.33 14.96 18.99
C SER A 14 -31.94 14.71 19.58
N MET A 15 -31.79 14.02 20.72
CA MET A 15 -30.51 13.57 21.24
C MET A 15 -29.90 12.38 20.44
N ILE A 16 -30.78 11.47 19.97
CA ILE A 16 -30.36 10.36 19.12
C ILE A 16 -30.00 10.87 17.69
N ALA A 17 -30.75 11.84 17.17
CA ALA A 17 -30.46 12.46 15.88
C ALA A 17 -29.16 13.28 15.86
N ALA A 18 -28.69 13.76 17.02
CA ALA A 18 -27.40 14.46 17.12
C ALA A 18 -26.17 13.54 17.00
N THR A 19 -26.37 12.22 17.10
CA THR A 19 -25.27 11.23 16.99
C THR A 19 -25.08 10.64 15.59
N LEU A 20 -25.99 10.94 14.65
CA LEU A 20 -26.02 10.41 13.30
C LEU A 20 -25.42 11.36 12.23
N GLN A 21 -24.40 12.13 12.56
CA GLN A 21 -23.62 12.78 11.51
C GLN A 21 -22.66 11.77 10.91
N ALA A 22 -22.62 11.72 9.56
CA ALA A 22 -21.87 10.75 8.80
C ALA A 22 -20.43 10.58 9.32
N GLN A 23 -20.10 9.39 9.75
CA GLN A 23 -18.69 8.95 9.78
C GLN A 23 -18.13 9.17 8.37
N ASN A 24 -17.04 9.90 8.21
CA ASN A 24 -16.39 10.02 6.93
C ASN A 24 -15.75 8.68 6.60
N ILE A 25 -16.39 7.92 5.72
CA ILE A 25 -15.86 6.66 5.22
C ILE A 25 -14.64 6.96 4.36
N THR A 26 -13.60 6.17 4.56
CA THR A 26 -12.42 6.18 3.71
C THR A 26 -12.59 5.15 2.62
N PHE A 27 -12.62 5.60 1.37
CA PHE A 27 -12.67 4.72 0.22
C PHE A 27 -11.27 4.47 -0.33
N ASN A 28 -10.98 3.22 -0.64
CA ASN A 28 -9.89 2.86 -1.52
C ASN A 28 -10.43 2.83 -2.96
N HIS A 29 -9.55 3.04 -3.94
CA HIS A 29 -9.94 3.19 -5.33
C HIS A 29 -9.18 2.23 -6.24
N LEU A 30 -9.85 1.73 -7.28
CA LEU A 30 -9.22 1.09 -8.44
C LEU A 30 -9.64 1.86 -9.67
N THR A 31 -8.68 2.47 -10.33
CA THR A 31 -8.87 3.36 -11.47
C THR A 31 -8.11 2.85 -12.70
N THR A 32 -8.16 3.61 -13.78
CA THR A 32 -7.34 3.32 -14.98
C THR A 32 -5.84 3.45 -14.72
N ASP A 33 -5.43 4.20 -13.72
CA ASP A 33 -4.02 4.32 -13.32
C ASP A 33 -3.52 3.04 -12.63
N ASP A 34 -4.44 2.26 -12.03
CA ASP A 34 -4.17 0.94 -11.44
C ASP A 34 -4.29 -0.20 -12.46
N GLY A 35 -4.55 0.11 -13.75
CA GLY A 35 -4.67 -0.87 -14.83
C GLY A 35 -6.10 -1.27 -15.21
N LEU A 36 -7.14 -0.67 -14.60
CA LEU A 36 -8.52 -0.91 -15.00
C LEU A 36 -8.73 -0.49 -16.47
N SER A 37 -9.36 -1.35 -17.27
CA SER A 37 -9.54 -1.14 -18.71
C SER A 37 -10.35 0.09 -19.06
N GLN A 38 -11.27 0.50 -18.17
CA GLN A 38 -12.09 1.70 -18.28
C GLN A 38 -12.70 2.08 -16.93
N PHE A 39 -12.90 3.37 -16.70
CA PHE A 39 -13.45 3.91 -15.43
C PHE A 39 -14.97 3.73 -15.27
N SER A 40 -15.75 3.36 -16.31
CA SER A 40 -17.17 3.04 -16.17
C SER A 40 -17.35 1.56 -15.81
N VAL A 41 -17.73 1.30 -14.56
CA VAL A 41 -17.92 -0.06 -14.07
C VAL A 41 -19.41 -0.40 -14.11
N ASN A 42 -19.78 -1.37 -14.94
CA ASN A 42 -21.18 -1.79 -15.12
C ASN A 42 -21.60 -2.87 -14.12
N SER A 43 -20.68 -3.78 -13.76
CA SER A 43 -20.97 -4.90 -12.86
C SER A 43 -19.71 -5.39 -12.15
N LEU A 44 -19.92 -5.98 -10.97
CA LEU A 44 -18.91 -6.59 -10.12
C LEU A 44 -19.34 -8.02 -9.76
N TYR A 45 -18.38 -8.91 -9.62
CA TYR A 45 -18.62 -10.29 -9.18
C TYR A 45 -17.42 -10.79 -8.38
N ILE A 46 -17.68 -11.50 -7.27
CA ILE A 46 -16.65 -12.18 -6.46
C ILE A 46 -16.75 -13.68 -6.71
N ASP A 47 -15.67 -14.30 -7.16
CA ASP A 47 -15.63 -15.75 -7.40
C ASP A 47 -15.41 -16.55 -6.11
N GLU A 48 -15.34 -17.87 -6.23
CA GLU A 48 -15.14 -18.81 -5.10
C GLU A 48 -13.76 -18.71 -4.44
N ASN A 49 -12.79 -18.08 -5.10
CA ASN A 49 -11.45 -17.83 -4.57
C ASN A 49 -11.36 -16.47 -3.87
N GLY A 50 -12.42 -15.67 -3.97
CA GLY A 50 -12.46 -14.32 -3.46
C GLY A 50 -11.86 -13.28 -4.40
N VAL A 51 -11.60 -13.63 -5.66
CA VAL A 51 -11.09 -12.71 -6.69
C VAL A 51 -12.22 -11.82 -7.19
N LEU A 52 -11.94 -10.52 -7.32
CA LEU A 52 -12.88 -9.56 -7.86
C LEU A 52 -12.83 -9.52 -9.39
N TRP A 53 -14.00 -9.68 -10.00
CA TRP A 53 -14.21 -9.52 -11.44
C TRP A 53 -14.99 -8.24 -11.71
N ILE A 54 -14.50 -7.43 -12.68
CA ILE A 54 -14.99 -6.10 -12.97
C ILE A 54 -15.40 -6.03 -14.43
N GLY A 55 -16.69 -5.92 -14.69
CA GLY A 55 -17.25 -5.73 -16.01
C GLY A 55 -17.31 -4.26 -16.40
N THR A 56 -16.65 -3.92 -17.50
CA THR A 56 -16.60 -2.55 -18.02
C THR A 56 -17.12 -2.50 -19.48
N ARG A 57 -17.11 -1.33 -20.10
CA ARG A 57 -17.38 -1.19 -21.54
C ARG A 57 -16.20 -1.61 -22.42
N GLU A 58 -15.01 -1.82 -21.84
CA GLU A 58 -13.77 -2.16 -22.54
C GLU A 58 -13.17 -3.49 -22.04
N GLY A 59 -14.02 -4.45 -21.71
CA GLY A 59 -13.62 -5.79 -21.34
C GLY A 59 -14.01 -6.23 -19.95
N LEU A 60 -13.59 -7.45 -19.63
CA LEU A 60 -13.65 -8.06 -18.32
C LEU A 60 -12.29 -7.89 -17.64
N ASN A 61 -12.26 -7.41 -16.41
CA ASN A 61 -11.05 -7.25 -15.63
C ASN A 61 -11.08 -8.19 -14.42
N ARG A 62 -9.96 -8.79 -14.12
CA ARG A 62 -9.71 -9.62 -12.94
C ARG A 62 -8.77 -8.88 -12.00
N TYR A 63 -9.19 -8.66 -10.77
CA TYR A 63 -8.36 -8.07 -9.72
C TYR A 63 -8.17 -9.07 -8.58
N ASP A 64 -6.94 -9.45 -8.29
CA ASP A 64 -6.61 -10.44 -7.26
C ASP A 64 -6.09 -9.84 -5.95
N GLY A 65 -6.03 -8.53 -5.86
CA GLY A 65 -5.53 -7.78 -4.71
C GLY A 65 -4.23 -7.04 -4.98
N GLU A 66 -3.55 -7.37 -6.07
CA GLU A 66 -2.28 -6.75 -6.46
C GLU A 66 -2.35 -6.18 -7.87
N ASP A 67 -2.76 -6.97 -8.86
CA ASP A 67 -2.76 -6.59 -10.26
C ASP A 67 -4.14 -6.71 -10.92
N ILE A 68 -4.35 -5.90 -11.96
CA ILE A 68 -5.54 -5.98 -12.80
C ILE A 68 -5.17 -6.61 -14.16
N GLN A 69 -5.71 -7.80 -14.41
CA GLN A 69 -5.61 -8.48 -15.69
C GLN A 69 -6.88 -8.23 -16.53
N THR A 70 -6.73 -7.79 -17.78
CA THR A 70 -7.86 -7.44 -18.67
C THR A 70 -8.04 -8.46 -19.78
N TYR A 71 -9.28 -8.90 -19.97
CA TYR A 71 -9.72 -9.78 -21.05
C TYR A 71 -10.60 -9.00 -22.04
N LYS A 72 -10.19 -8.99 -23.31
CA LYS A 72 -10.88 -8.27 -24.41
C LYS A 72 -11.11 -9.16 -25.62
N LEU A 73 -11.95 -8.68 -26.52
CA LEU A 73 -12.12 -9.28 -27.86
C LEU A 73 -10.78 -9.28 -28.62
N GLN A 74 -10.35 -10.45 -29.06
CA GLN A 74 -9.19 -10.66 -29.93
C GLN A 74 -9.64 -11.31 -31.24
N LYS A 75 -9.47 -10.59 -32.34
CA LYS A 75 -10.02 -11.00 -33.68
C LYS A 75 -9.57 -12.37 -34.16
N ASN A 76 -8.42 -12.85 -33.70
CA ASN A 76 -7.82 -14.13 -34.16
C ASN A 76 -7.90 -15.24 -33.13
N ASP A 77 -8.50 -14.99 -31.98
CA ASP A 77 -8.67 -15.98 -30.92
C ASP A 77 -10.16 -16.32 -30.73
N PRO A 78 -10.58 -17.54 -31.14
CA PRO A 78 -11.96 -17.97 -30.98
C PRO A 78 -12.41 -18.18 -29.51
N TYR A 79 -11.46 -18.20 -28.58
CA TYR A 79 -11.70 -18.36 -27.16
C TYR A 79 -11.66 -17.04 -26.39
N SER A 80 -11.48 -15.92 -27.10
CA SER A 80 -11.54 -14.58 -26.51
C SER A 80 -12.99 -14.13 -26.32
N LEU A 81 -13.17 -13.04 -25.57
CA LEU A 81 -14.48 -12.40 -25.40
C LEU A 81 -15.01 -11.95 -26.78
N PHE A 82 -16.29 -12.24 -27.08
CA PHE A 82 -16.89 -11.89 -28.37
C PHE A 82 -17.36 -10.42 -28.50
N CYS A 83 -17.50 -9.72 -27.36
CA CYS A 83 -17.90 -8.31 -27.25
C CYS A 83 -17.27 -7.67 -26.03
N ASN A 84 -16.67 -6.50 -26.19
CA ASN A 84 -15.95 -5.83 -25.08
C ASN A 84 -16.88 -5.27 -24.00
N THR A 85 -18.14 -4.94 -24.32
CA THR A 85 -19.03 -4.32 -23.34
C THR A 85 -19.71 -5.37 -22.46
N VAL A 86 -19.24 -5.49 -21.23
CA VAL A 86 -19.83 -6.36 -20.20
C VAL A 86 -20.83 -5.54 -19.39
N LEU A 87 -22.10 -5.93 -19.42
CA LEU A 87 -23.20 -5.23 -18.74
C LEU A 87 -23.47 -5.78 -17.35
N ARG A 88 -23.58 -7.11 -17.21
CA ARG A 88 -23.84 -7.81 -15.96
C ARG A 88 -23.08 -9.13 -15.89
N MET A 89 -22.84 -9.59 -14.68
CA MET A 89 -22.20 -10.86 -14.40
C MET A 89 -23.02 -11.67 -13.43
N ALA A 90 -22.99 -12.99 -13.61
CA ALA A 90 -23.50 -13.99 -12.69
C ALA A 90 -22.55 -15.18 -12.68
N GLY A 91 -22.47 -15.93 -11.61
CA GLY A 91 -21.55 -17.07 -11.55
C GLY A 91 -22.09 -18.22 -10.72
N ASN A 92 -21.59 -19.43 -11.02
CA ASN A 92 -22.03 -20.65 -10.34
C ASN A 92 -21.21 -20.98 -9.08
N ARG A 93 -20.22 -20.13 -8.74
CA ARG A 93 -19.25 -20.38 -7.65
C ARG A 93 -18.57 -21.75 -7.74
N ASN A 94 -18.44 -22.26 -8.96
CA ASN A 94 -17.81 -23.53 -9.28
C ASN A 94 -17.06 -23.44 -10.61
N GLY A 95 -16.21 -22.43 -10.74
CA GLY A 95 -15.28 -22.22 -11.85
C GLY A 95 -15.87 -21.59 -13.10
N LYS A 96 -17.11 -21.07 -13.10
CA LYS A 96 -17.72 -20.43 -14.26
C LYS A 96 -18.34 -19.08 -13.94
N ILE A 97 -18.07 -18.09 -14.78
CA ILE A 97 -18.71 -16.77 -14.76
C ILE A 97 -19.49 -16.60 -16.06
N TYR A 98 -20.74 -16.20 -15.96
CA TYR A 98 -21.61 -15.88 -17.07
C TYR A 98 -21.68 -14.36 -17.24
N LEU A 99 -21.46 -13.92 -18.46
CA LEU A 99 -21.36 -12.51 -18.82
C LEU A 99 -22.52 -12.12 -19.73
N LEU A 100 -23.31 -11.15 -19.33
CA LEU A 100 -24.24 -10.47 -20.21
C LEU A 100 -23.48 -9.34 -20.90
N CYS A 101 -23.33 -9.45 -22.22
CA CYS A 101 -22.75 -8.44 -23.07
C CYS A 101 -23.83 -7.76 -23.91
N THR A 102 -23.52 -6.66 -24.58
CA THR A 102 -24.48 -5.96 -25.49
C THR A 102 -24.95 -6.83 -26.65
N GLU A 103 -24.17 -7.82 -27.05
CA GLU A 103 -24.44 -8.66 -28.23
C GLU A 103 -24.84 -10.10 -27.86
N GLY A 104 -25.04 -10.41 -26.55
CA GLY A 104 -25.44 -11.74 -26.10
C GLY A 104 -24.87 -12.16 -24.75
N VAL A 105 -24.74 -13.47 -24.55
CA VAL A 105 -24.28 -14.10 -23.32
C VAL A 105 -23.05 -14.96 -23.59
N ALA A 106 -22.02 -14.81 -22.79
CA ALA A 106 -20.82 -15.64 -22.77
C ALA A 106 -20.67 -16.37 -21.43
N GLU A 107 -20.01 -17.51 -21.46
CA GLU A 107 -19.45 -18.21 -20.31
C GLU A 107 -17.94 -17.99 -20.28
N PHE A 108 -17.38 -17.65 -19.16
CA PHE A 108 -15.94 -17.66 -18.92
C PHE A 108 -15.59 -18.77 -17.93
N ASN A 109 -14.69 -19.64 -18.33
CA ASN A 109 -14.21 -20.73 -17.50
C ASN A 109 -12.92 -20.29 -16.78
N LEU A 110 -12.95 -20.25 -15.44
CA LEU A 110 -11.85 -19.78 -14.60
C LEU A 110 -10.59 -20.63 -14.72
N ALA A 111 -10.74 -21.94 -14.87
CA ALA A 111 -9.60 -22.85 -14.93
C ALA A 111 -8.88 -22.77 -16.29
N THR A 112 -9.64 -22.76 -17.39
CA THR A 112 -9.06 -22.72 -18.75
C THR A 112 -8.82 -21.32 -19.26
N GLN A 113 -9.35 -20.30 -18.58
CA GLN A 113 -9.33 -18.88 -18.96
C GLN A 113 -9.88 -18.63 -20.38
N ARG A 114 -10.87 -19.41 -20.79
CA ARG A 114 -11.49 -19.36 -22.12
C ARG A 114 -12.93 -18.90 -22.05
N PHE A 115 -13.31 -18.13 -23.06
CA PHE A 115 -14.69 -17.73 -23.26
C PHE A 115 -15.39 -18.70 -24.23
N THR A 116 -16.68 -18.91 -23.94
CA THR A 116 -17.59 -19.63 -24.80
C THR A 116 -18.84 -18.78 -25.01
N THR A 117 -19.18 -18.47 -26.26
CA THR A 117 -20.42 -17.74 -26.56
C THR A 117 -21.60 -18.71 -26.43
N LEU A 118 -22.48 -18.44 -25.43
CA LEU A 118 -23.68 -19.27 -25.22
C LEU A 118 -24.88 -18.84 -26.07
N LEU A 119 -25.05 -17.54 -26.26
CA LEU A 119 -26.16 -16.99 -27.02
C LEU A 119 -25.75 -15.64 -27.65
N GLN A 120 -26.07 -15.45 -28.91
CA GLN A 120 -25.98 -14.14 -29.58
C GLN A 120 -27.38 -13.53 -29.71
N GLY A 121 -27.47 -12.23 -29.56
CA GLY A 121 -28.70 -11.44 -29.69
C GLY A 121 -29.01 -10.63 -28.47
N ASN A 122 -30.12 -9.89 -28.52
CA ASN A 122 -30.51 -8.98 -27.45
C ASN A 122 -31.05 -9.75 -26.23
N VAL A 123 -30.33 -9.66 -25.10
CA VAL A 123 -30.68 -10.21 -23.79
C VAL A 123 -30.66 -9.05 -22.80
N HIS A 124 -31.64 -8.94 -21.90
CA HIS A 124 -31.79 -7.79 -21.02
C HIS A 124 -31.35 -8.07 -19.57
N SER A 125 -31.40 -9.35 -19.16
CA SER A 125 -30.99 -9.73 -17.82
C SER A 125 -30.39 -11.13 -17.77
N ILE A 126 -29.53 -11.34 -16.76
CA ILE A 126 -28.89 -12.61 -16.44
C ILE A 126 -28.99 -12.84 -14.93
N TYR A 127 -29.25 -14.07 -14.53
CA TYR A 127 -29.29 -14.47 -13.12
C TYR A 127 -28.86 -15.92 -12.95
N TYR A 128 -28.09 -16.21 -11.94
CA TYR A 128 -27.68 -17.56 -11.57
C TYR A 128 -27.98 -17.87 -10.09
N LYS A 129 -28.62 -18.98 -9.78
CA LYS A 129 -28.68 -19.58 -8.43
C LYS A 129 -28.45 -21.08 -8.53
N GLU A 130 -29.37 -21.86 -9.00
CA GLU A 130 -29.24 -23.30 -9.23
C GLU A 130 -29.03 -23.63 -10.71
N ALA A 131 -29.40 -22.68 -11.56
CA ALA A 131 -29.24 -22.74 -13.02
C ALA A 131 -29.09 -21.30 -13.54
N LEU A 132 -28.56 -21.18 -14.75
CA LEU A 132 -28.49 -19.92 -15.46
C LEU A 132 -29.86 -19.59 -16.08
N PHE A 133 -30.39 -18.41 -15.72
CA PHE A 133 -31.58 -17.83 -16.32
C PHE A 133 -31.23 -16.55 -17.06
N ILE A 134 -31.87 -16.33 -18.19
CA ILE A 134 -31.81 -15.09 -18.96
C ILE A 134 -33.21 -14.53 -19.19
N GLY A 135 -33.32 -13.19 -19.19
CA GLY A 135 -34.53 -12.48 -19.59
C GLY A 135 -34.35 -11.88 -20.98
N LYS A 136 -35.24 -12.25 -21.90
CA LYS A 136 -35.26 -11.74 -23.26
C LYS A 136 -36.66 -11.18 -23.54
N GLN A 137 -36.78 -9.86 -23.58
CA GLN A 137 -38.09 -9.19 -23.61
C GLN A 137 -38.95 -9.67 -22.41
N ASN A 138 -40.13 -10.23 -22.65
CA ASN A 138 -41.05 -10.78 -21.66
C ASN A 138 -40.87 -12.28 -21.40
N GLU A 139 -39.81 -12.91 -21.91
CA GLU A 139 -39.56 -14.34 -21.80
C GLU A 139 -38.38 -14.61 -20.90
N ILE A 140 -38.51 -15.64 -20.06
CA ILE A 140 -37.45 -16.18 -19.22
C ILE A 140 -37.00 -17.51 -19.81
N TYR A 141 -35.72 -17.64 -20.07
CA TYR A 141 -35.11 -18.87 -20.53
C TYR A 141 -34.19 -19.44 -19.47
N ARG A 142 -34.14 -20.75 -19.40
CA ARG A 142 -33.21 -21.50 -18.56
C ARG A 142 -32.17 -22.20 -19.43
N TYR A 143 -30.90 -22.05 -19.07
CA TYR A 143 -29.83 -22.76 -19.73
C TYR A 143 -29.82 -24.24 -19.36
N ASN A 144 -29.75 -25.09 -20.34
CA ASN A 144 -29.64 -26.54 -20.19
C ASN A 144 -28.20 -26.96 -20.50
N GLU A 145 -27.45 -27.29 -19.47
CA GLU A 145 -26.03 -27.68 -19.61
C GLU A 145 -25.83 -28.97 -20.44
N GLN A 146 -26.83 -29.87 -20.51
CA GLN A 146 -26.72 -31.11 -21.27
C GLN A 146 -26.86 -30.89 -22.79
N THR A 147 -27.74 -30.01 -23.18
CA THR A 147 -28.01 -29.70 -24.60
C THR A 147 -27.22 -28.48 -25.12
N GLY A 148 -26.69 -27.66 -24.21
CA GLY A 148 -26.05 -26.38 -24.54
C GLY A 148 -27.02 -25.30 -25.04
N ASN A 149 -28.35 -25.48 -24.85
CA ASN A 149 -29.36 -24.57 -25.37
C ASN A 149 -30.10 -23.88 -24.23
N PHE A 150 -30.76 -22.78 -24.57
CA PHE A 150 -31.69 -22.06 -23.68
C PHE A 150 -33.11 -22.52 -23.96
N ASP A 151 -33.73 -23.18 -23.00
CA ASP A 151 -35.14 -23.64 -23.10
C ASP A 151 -36.05 -22.55 -22.50
N LEU A 152 -37.19 -22.26 -23.14
CA LEU A 152 -38.19 -21.33 -22.64
C LEU A 152 -38.72 -21.84 -21.29
N TYR A 153 -38.51 -21.05 -20.23
CA TYR A 153 -38.93 -21.43 -18.89
C TYR A 153 -40.27 -20.82 -18.50
N TYR A 154 -40.47 -19.53 -18.79
CA TYR A 154 -41.72 -18.82 -18.53
C TYR A 154 -41.88 -17.61 -19.46
N GLN A 155 -43.11 -17.25 -19.78
CA GLN A 155 -43.46 -16.07 -20.55
C GLN A 155 -44.41 -15.17 -19.75
N LEU A 156 -44.01 -13.92 -19.47
CA LEU A 156 -44.83 -12.91 -18.84
C LEU A 156 -45.95 -12.43 -19.77
N PRO A 157 -47.15 -12.13 -19.22
CA PRO A 157 -48.23 -11.56 -20.01
C PRO A 157 -47.93 -10.12 -20.44
N GLY A 158 -47.99 -9.84 -21.74
CA GLY A 158 -47.80 -8.52 -22.31
C GLY A 158 -46.57 -8.45 -23.20
N LYS A 159 -46.73 -7.89 -24.44
CA LYS A 159 -45.71 -7.91 -25.50
C LYS A 159 -44.62 -6.81 -25.39
N SER A 160 -44.83 -5.80 -24.54
CA SER A 160 -43.88 -4.65 -24.40
C SER A 160 -43.15 -4.63 -23.07
N LEU A 161 -43.00 -5.81 -22.41
CA LEU A 161 -42.31 -5.93 -21.17
C LEU A 161 -40.86 -6.36 -21.45
N GLU A 162 -39.91 -5.74 -20.75
CA GLU A 162 -38.51 -6.17 -20.75
C GLU A 162 -38.11 -6.56 -19.33
N ILE A 163 -37.67 -7.79 -19.18
CA ILE A 163 -37.20 -8.33 -17.89
C ILE A 163 -35.78 -7.82 -17.62
N CYS A 164 -35.62 -6.91 -16.67
CA CYS A 164 -34.36 -6.26 -16.36
C CYS A 164 -33.59 -6.89 -15.19
N CYS A 165 -34.28 -7.55 -14.26
CA CYS A 165 -33.64 -8.28 -13.16
C CYS A 165 -34.53 -9.43 -12.68
N MET A 166 -33.89 -10.41 -12.05
CA MET A 166 -34.55 -11.60 -11.51
C MET A 166 -33.90 -11.96 -10.18
N HIS A 167 -34.70 -12.52 -9.27
CA HIS A 167 -34.20 -13.06 -7.99
C HIS A 167 -35.02 -14.29 -7.62
N LEU A 168 -34.39 -15.40 -7.30
CA LEU A 168 -35.01 -16.65 -6.91
C LEU A 168 -34.84 -16.88 -5.41
N ASP A 169 -35.97 -17.06 -4.71
CA ASP A 169 -35.97 -17.41 -3.29
C ASP A 169 -37.06 -18.41 -2.97
N ASN A 170 -36.71 -19.51 -2.25
CA ASN A 170 -37.65 -20.50 -1.69
C ASN A 170 -38.77 -20.92 -2.65
N GLY A 171 -38.42 -21.20 -3.91
CA GLY A 171 -39.38 -21.62 -4.94
C GLY A 171 -40.23 -20.48 -5.50
N GLN A 172 -39.88 -19.23 -5.22
CA GLN A 172 -40.48 -18.04 -5.79
C GLN A 172 -39.46 -17.25 -6.59
N MET A 173 -39.82 -16.86 -7.81
CA MET A 173 -38.99 -15.98 -8.64
C MET A 173 -39.60 -14.58 -8.67
N TRP A 174 -38.84 -13.62 -8.17
CA TRP A 174 -39.13 -12.21 -8.33
C TRP A 174 -38.55 -11.72 -9.65
N ILE A 175 -39.37 -10.99 -10.41
CA ILE A 175 -39.08 -10.55 -11.77
C ILE A 175 -39.32 -9.05 -11.85
N GLY A 176 -38.25 -8.28 -12.04
CA GLY A 176 -38.33 -6.85 -12.31
C GLY A 176 -38.44 -6.55 -13.80
N THR A 177 -39.26 -5.59 -14.15
CA THR A 177 -39.50 -5.16 -15.54
C THR A 177 -39.21 -3.67 -15.70
N THR A 178 -38.91 -3.23 -16.92
CA THR A 178 -38.59 -1.83 -17.21
C THR A 178 -39.82 -0.90 -17.21
N THR A 179 -41.02 -1.41 -17.27
CA THR A 179 -42.22 -0.58 -17.42
C THR A 179 -43.36 -0.90 -16.46
N ASN A 180 -43.47 -2.16 -16.02
CA ASN A 180 -44.66 -2.65 -15.33
C ASN A 180 -44.38 -3.14 -13.89
N GLY A 181 -43.27 -2.74 -13.33
CA GLY A 181 -42.89 -3.01 -11.95
C GLY A 181 -42.35 -4.43 -11.71
N ALA A 182 -42.58 -4.95 -10.52
CA ALA A 182 -42.12 -6.25 -10.06
C ALA A 182 -43.24 -7.27 -9.94
N TYR A 183 -42.98 -8.44 -10.48
CA TYR A 183 -43.85 -9.62 -10.40
C TYR A 183 -43.25 -10.67 -9.48
N ARG A 184 -44.11 -11.54 -8.94
CA ARG A 184 -43.68 -12.76 -8.23
C ARG A 184 -44.32 -13.97 -8.89
N LEU A 185 -43.43 -14.86 -9.39
CA LEU A 185 -43.80 -16.14 -9.97
C LEU A 185 -43.58 -17.25 -8.94
N GLN A 186 -44.62 -17.98 -8.59
CA GLN A 186 -44.57 -19.13 -7.72
C GLN A 186 -44.30 -20.38 -8.57
N LEU A 187 -43.16 -21.00 -8.45
CA LEU A 187 -42.64 -22.00 -9.37
C LEU A 187 -43.41 -23.34 -9.27
N ASP A 188 -43.80 -23.74 -8.06
CA ASP A 188 -44.49 -24.99 -7.80
C ASP A 188 -45.93 -25.02 -8.38
N LYS A 189 -46.58 -23.84 -8.45
CA LYS A 189 -47.93 -23.66 -8.95
C LYS A 189 -48.01 -23.03 -10.34
N ASN A 190 -46.89 -22.54 -10.82
CA ASN A 190 -46.82 -21.74 -12.05
C ASN A 190 -47.76 -20.53 -12.06
N GLU A 191 -47.98 -19.96 -10.86
CA GLU A 191 -48.86 -18.82 -10.64
C GLU A 191 -48.08 -17.52 -10.62
N LEU A 192 -48.46 -16.58 -11.48
CA LEU A 192 -47.94 -15.22 -11.51
C LEU A 192 -48.86 -14.29 -10.76
N THR A 193 -48.32 -13.56 -9.79
CA THR A 193 -49.06 -12.48 -9.13
C THR A 193 -49.17 -11.25 -10.04
N HIS A 194 -50.18 -10.42 -9.84
CA HIS A 194 -50.22 -9.08 -10.44
C HIS A 194 -48.99 -8.27 -9.97
N PRO A 195 -48.58 -7.22 -10.74
CA PRO A 195 -47.45 -6.38 -10.32
C PRO A 195 -47.65 -5.91 -8.89
N ILE A 196 -46.71 -6.29 -8.02
CA ILE A 196 -46.73 -5.93 -6.60
C ILE A 196 -46.29 -4.47 -6.45
N LEU A 197 -45.38 -4.05 -7.32
CA LEU A 197 -44.82 -2.71 -7.42
C LEU A 197 -45.03 -2.19 -8.83
N LYS A 198 -45.09 -0.87 -8.98
CA LYS A 198 -45.17 -0.19 -10.28
C LYS A 198 -43.80 0.35 -10.70
N GLY A 199 -43.67 0.86 -11.90
CA GLY A 199 -42.52 1.56 -12.41
C GLY A 199 -41.44 0.69 -13.01
N ASN A 200 -40.27 1.26 -13.24
CA ASN A 200 -39.10 0.64 -13.81
C ASN A 200 -38.22 0.09 -12.69
N ILE A 201 -38.14 -1.21 -12.56
CA ILE A 201 -37.32 -1.89 -11.55
C ILE A 201 -35.87 -2.03 -12.05
N THR A 202 -34.91 -1.74 -11.21
CA THR A 202 -33.49 -1.76 -11.55
C THR A 202 -32.73 -2.90 -10.86
N SER A 203 -33.12 -3.22 -9.62
CA SER A 203 -32.45 -4.27 -8.82
C SER A 203 -33.42 -4.93 -7.84
N ILE A 204 -33.14 -6.17 -7.49
CA ILE A 204 -33.82 -6.93 -6.44
C ILE A 204 -32.73 -7.56 -5.58
N TYR A 205 -32.74 -7.27 -4.29
CA TYR A 205 -31.79 -7.82 -3.31
C TYR A 205 -32.56 -8.40 -2.13
N GLN A 206 -32.15 -9.55 -1.63
CA GLN A 206 -32.66 -10.16 -0.42
C GLN A 206 -31.63 -10.07 0.69
N ASP A 207 -32.01 -9.55 1.85
CA ASP A 207 -31.13 -9.48 3.01
C ASP A 207 -31.10 -10.80 3.81
N SER A 208 -30.31 -10.82 4.88
CA SER A 208 -30.15 -12.00 5.73
C SER A 208 -31.40 -12.37 6.54
N GLU A 209 -32.35 -11.43 6.72
CA GLU A 209 -33.63 -11.63 7.39
C GLU A 209 -34.71 -12.15 6.43
N GLY A 210 -34.37 -12.24 5.13
CA GLY A 210 -35.28 -12.70 4.08
C GLY A 210 -36.17 -11.58 3.51
N GLU A 211 -35.94 -10.34 3.88
CA GLU A 211 -36.65 -9.17 3.38
C GLU A 211 -36.08 -8.72 2.03
N LEU A 212 -36.95 -8.13 1.16
CA LEU A 212 -36.50 -7.74 -0.17
C LEU A 212 -36.36 -6.22 -0.29
N TRP A 213 -35.25 -5.82 -0.87
CA TRP A 213 -34.92 -4.45 -1.18
C TRP A 213 -34.95 -4.27 -2.70
N ILE A 214 -35.97 -3.55 -3.20
CA ILE A 214 -36.23 -3.43 -4.62
C ILE A 214 -36.02 -1.99 -5.05
N GLY A 215 -35.00 -1.78 -5.88
CA GLY A 215 -34.65 -0.49 -6.44
C GLY A 215 -35.51 -0.17 -7.67
N SER A 216 -35.86 1.10 -7.82
CA SER A 216 -36.59 1.61 -8.98
C SER A 216 -35.81 2.76 -9.66
N TRP A 217 -36.17 3.06 -10.90
CA TRP A 217 -35.55 4.15 -11.66
C TRP A 217 -36.06 5.54 -11.24
N GLU A 218 -37.26 5.67 -10.74
CA GLU A 218 -37.84 6.98 -10.38
C GLU A 218 -38.69 6.98 -9.10
N GLU A 219 -39.07 5.81 -8.60
CA GLU A 219 -39.97 5.67 -7.45
C GLU A 219 -39.24 5.33 -6.13
N GLY A 220 -37.90 5.54 -6.10
CA GLY A 220 -37.08 5.31 -4.91
C GLY A 220 -36.83 3.84 -4.61
N LEU A 221 -36.74 3.52 -3.31
CA LEU A 221 -36.43 2.19 -2.79
C LEU A 221 -37.70 1.60 -2.13
N HIS A 222 -38.03 0.38 -2.51
CA HIS A 222 -39.11 -0.37 -1.92
C HIS A 222 -38.56 -1.47 -1.00
N HIS A 223 -38.98 -1.51 0.22
CA HIS A 223 -38.65 -2.52 1.20
C HIS A 223 -39.87 -3.41 1.42
N VAL A 224 -39.76 -4.66 0.98
CA VAL A 224 -40.84 -5.67 1.12
C VAL A 224 -40.47 -6.59 2.28
N LYS A 225 -41.21 -6.45 3.37
CA LYS A 225 -40.99 -7.24 4.59
C LYS A 225 -41.54 -8.68 4.42
N THR A 226 -41.11 -9.56 5.28
CA THR A 226 -41.50 -10.98 5.27
C THR A 226 -43.00 -11.16 5.51
N ASP A 227 -43.68 -10.22 6.20
CA ASP A 227 -45.12 -10.22 6.39
C ASP A 227 -45.93 -9.70 5.18
N GLY A 228 -45.25 -9.26 4.13
CA GLY A 228 -45.80 -8.69 2.92
C GLY A 228 -46.04 -7.18 2.96
N THR A 229 -45.71 -6.52 4.05
CA THR A 229 -45.75 -5.06 4.15
C THR A 229 -44.70 -4.42 3.24
N ILE A 230 -45.09 -3.33 2.55
CA ILE A 230 -44.20 -2.59 1.65
C ILE A 230 -44.00 -1.19 2.21
N GLU A 231 -42.76 -0.84 2.47
CA GLU A 231 -42.32 0.51 2.80
C GLU A 231 -41.61 1.13 1.59
N ILE A 232 -41.88 2.42 1.33
CA ILE A 232 -41.28 3.13 0.20
C ILE A 232 -40.46 4.28 0.74
N PHE A 233 -39.20 4.34 0.31
CA PHE A 233 -38.30 5.40 0.69
C PHE A 233 -37.99 6.26 -0.55
N GLU A 234 -38.37 7.52 -0.46
CA GLU A 234 -38.16 8.51 -1.52
C GLU A 234 -37.22 9.63 -1.07
N TYR A 235 -36.58 10.28 -2.03
CA TYR A 235 -35.77 11.46 -1.79
C TYR A 235 -36.65 12.65 -1.36
N ASP A 236 -36.30 13.27 -0.26
CA ASP A 236 -36.88 14.52 0.22
C ASP A 236 -35.78 15.55 0.49
N ALA A 237 -35.71 16.59 -0.32
CA ALA A 237 -34.75 17.68 -0.18
C ALA A 237 -34.80 18.42 1.18
N LYS A 238 -35.91 18.30 1.93
CA LYS A 238 -36.04 18.89 3.26
C LYS A 238 -35.62 17.96 4.39
N ASN A 239 -35.47 16.69 4.11
CA ASN A 239 -35.08 15.68 5.07
C ASN A 239 -33.65 15.17 4.75
N PRO A 240 -32.63 15.62 5.49
CA PRO A 240 -31.25 15.18 5.25
C PRO A 240 -31.01 13.68 5.54
N TYR A 241 -31.98 13.02 6.18
CA TYR A 241 -31.95 11.59 6.49
C TYR A 241 -32.82 10.75 5.54
N SER A 242 -33.27 11.32 4.43
CA SER A 242 -33.90 10.58 3.33
C SER A 242 -32.84 9.98 2.42
N ILE A 243 -33.25 9.03 1.56
CA ILE A 243 -32.37 8.52 0.49
C ILE A 243 -31.93 9.67 -0.42
N SER A 244 -30.70 9.61 -0.94
CA SER A 244 -30.06 10.72 -1.69
C SER A 244 -30.63 10.91 -3.11
N SER A 245 -31.35 9.92 -3.65
CA SER A 245 -31.95 9.98 -4.99
C SER A 245 -32.99 8.88 -5.16
N ASN A 246 -34.08 9.16 -5.91
CA ASN A 246 -35.05 8.15 -6.29
C ASN A 246 -34.56 7.15 -7.34
N PHE A 247 -33.42 7.43 -8.00
CA PHE A 247 -32.78 6.52 -8.95
C PHE A 247 -31.90 5.51 -8.22
N VAL A 248 -32.49 4.42 -7.75
CA VAL A 248 -31.82 3.34 -7.02
C VAL A 248 -31.32 2.28 -8.00
N ARG A 249 -30.09 1.78 -7.84
CA ARG A 249 -29.49 0.83 -8.79
C ARG A 249 -29.00 -0.46 -8.18
N ALA A 250 -28.56 -0.44 -6.94
CA ALA A 250 -28.01 -1.60 -6.26
C ALA A 250 -28.27 -1.55 -4.77
N CYS A 251 -28.42 -2.71 -4.16
CA CYS A 251 -28.52 -2.86 -2.69
C CYS A 251 -27.57 -4.00 -2.26
N CYS A 252 -27.01 -3.88 -1.07
CA CYS A 252 -26.17 -4.91 -0.47
C CYS A 252 -26.20 -4.77 1.05
N GLU A 253 -26.28 -5.87 1.79
CA GLU A 253 -26.19 -5.90 3.24
C GLU A 253 -24.72 -6.11 3.67
N ASP A 254 -24.24 -5.29 4.62
CA ASP A 254 -22.93 -5.52 5.25
C ASP A 254 -23.01 -6.63 6.32
N ASN A 255 -21.88 -6.93 6.97
CA ASN A 255 -21.84 -7.94 8.03
C ASN A 255 -22.38 -7.41 9.38
N LEU A 256 -22.61 -6.11 9.49
CA LEU A 256 -23.19 -5.46 10.65
C LEU A 256 -24.73 -5.37 10.55
N GLY A 257 -25.31 -5.84 9.43
CA GLY A 257 -26.76 -5.83 9.17
C GLY A 257 -27.29 -4.52 8.59
N ASN A 258 -26.42 -3.56 8.23
CA ASN A 258 -26.88 -2.33 7.56
C ASN A 258 -27.10 -2.61 6.07
N ILE A 259 -28.07 -1.94 5.47
CA ILE A 259 -28.30 -2.00 4.04
C ILE A 259 -27.62 -0.81 3.36
N TRP A 260 -26.79 -1.11 2.38
CA TRP A 260 -26.11 -0.13 1.55
C TRP A 260 -26.80 -0.02 0.21
N ILE A 261 -27.14 1.20 -0.17
CA ILE A 261 -27.94 1.49 -1.36
C ILE A 261 -27.15 2.42 -2.28
N GLY A 262 -26.88 1.94 -3.48
CA GLY A 262 -26.27 2.71 -4.55
C GLY A 262 -27.34 3.44 -5.36
N THR A 263 -27.19 4.75 -5.49
CA THR A 263 -28.12 5.60 -6.24
C THR A 263 -27.38 6.39 -7.33
N PHE A 264 -28.12 7.15 -8.13
CA PHE A 264 -27.53 8.09 -9.09
C PHE A 264 -26.76 9.22 -8.39
N ASN A 265 -27.11 9.57 -7.15
CA ASN A 265 -26.52 10.71 -6.43
C ASN A 265 -25.96 10.33 -5.05
N GLY A 266 -25.23 9.23 -4.96
CA GLY A 266 -24.50 8.84 -3.77
C GLY A 266 -24.73 7.40 -3.33
N LEU A 267 -23.93 7.01 -2.34
CA LEU A 267 -24.06 5.81 -1.57
C LEU A 267 -24.83 6.12 -0.30
N ASN A 268 -25.83 5.31 0.03
CA ASN A 268 -26.66 5.49 1.21
C ASN A 268 -26.51 4.28 2.12
N ARG A 269 -26.34 4.50 3.41
CA ARG A 269 -26.44 3.48 4.45
C ARG A 269 -27.78 3.62 5.15
N TYR A 270 -28.57 2.57 5.13
CA TYR A 270 -29.81 2.49 5.91
C TYR A 270 -29.54 1.75 7.21
N ASP A 271 -29.78 2.40 8.32
CA ASP A 271 -29.68 1.83 9.66
C ASP A 271 -31.06 1.27 10.06
N LYS A 272 -31.18 -0.06 10.09
CA LYS A 272 -32.41 -0.76 10.46
C LYS A 272 -32.92 -0.40 11.87
N SER A 273 -32.02 -0.03 12.80
CA SER A 273 -32.38 0.28 14.17
C SER A 273 -33.05 1.65 14.33
N THR A 274 -32.66 2.62 13.53
CA THR A 274 -33.19 3.99 13.57
C THR A 274 -34.18 4.30 12.44
N GLY A 275 -34.14 3.52 11.36
CA GLY A 275 -34.91 3.76 10.14
C GLY A 275 -34.43 4.97 9.33
N LEU A 276 -33.21 5.42 9.52
CA LEU A 276 -32.66 6.62 8.91
C LEU A 276 -31.57 6.28 7.87
N PHE A 277 -31.47 7.14 6.86
CA PHE A 277 -30.39 7.05 5.87
C PHE A 277 -29.26 7.99 6.22
N GLN A 278 -28.07 7.51 5.97
CA GLN A 278 -26.83 8.27 5.99
C GLN A 278 -26.26 8.32 4.57
N ASN A 279 -26.03 9.53 4.04
CA ASN A 279 -25.69 9.74 2.64
C ASN A 279 -24.22 10.11 2.46
N HIS A 280 -23.55 9.45 1.51
CA HIS A 280 -22.18 9.70 1.11
C HIS A 280 -22.17 10.08 -0.37
N THR A 281 -21.65 11.27 -0.68
CA THR A 281 -21.54 11.80 -2.05
C THR A 281 -20.09 12.16 -2.38
N ALA A 282 -19.74 12.10 -3.65
CA ALA A 282 -18.42 12.54 -4.11
C ALA A 282 -18.21 14.03 -3.82
N SER A 283 -17.01 14.39 -3.39
CA SER A 283 -16.59 15.76 -3.12
C SER A 283 -15.14 15.96 -3.57
N ASP A 284 -14.89 16.99 -4.37
CA ASP A 284 -13.55 17.37 -4.82
C ASP A 284 -12.62 17.79 -3.66
N ALA A 285 -13.18 18.01 -2.46
CA ALA A 285 -12.41 18.38 -1.27
C ALA A 285 -11.81 17.20 -0.51
N GLN A 286 -12.17 15.96 -0.87
CA GLN A 286 -11.72 14.74 -0.18
C GLN A 286 -11.03 13.79 -1.16
N SER A 287 -9.73 13.63 -1.02
CA SER A 287 -8.94 12.71 -1.86
C SER A 287 -9.21 11.22 -1.58
N ASP A 288 -9.69 10.90 -0.38
CA ASP A 288 -10.06 9.58 0.10
C ASP A 288 -11.59 9.37 0.17
N GLY A 289 -12.34 10.27 -0.44
CA GLY A 289 -13.78 10.21 -0.57
C GLY A 289 -14.23 9.33 -1.75
N LEU A 290 -15.54 9.26 -1.94
CA LEU A 290 -16.14 8.59 -3.10
C LEU A 290 -15.71 9.29 -4.40
N THR A 291 -15.18 8.56 -5.38
CA THR A 291 -14.68 9.11 -6.64
C THR A 291 -15.77 9.67 -7.56
N HIS A 292 -16.97 9.10 -7.47
CA HIS A 292 -18.13 9.53 -8.26
C HIS A 292 -19.45 9.17 -7.56
N SER A 293 -20.41 10.10 -7.54
CA SER A 293 -21.68 9.90 -6.82
C SER A 293 -22.60 8.86 -7.45
N SER A 294 -22.49 8.57 -8.75
CA SER A 294 -23.39 7.61 -9.41
C SER A 294 -22.88 6.19 -9.23
N ILE A 295 -23.50 5.43 -8.33
CA ILE A 295 -23.17 4.04 -8.02
C ILE A 295 -24.02 3.11 -8.89
N TRP A 296 -23.37 2.18 -9.60
CA TRP A 296 -24.04 1.25 -10.53
C TRP A 296 -24.26 -0.13 -9.96
N CYS A 297 -23.31 -0.63 -9.21
CA CYS A 297 -23.35 -1.95 -8.61
C CYS A 297 -22.61 -1.96 -7.27
N ILE A 298 -23.04 -2.84 -6.40
CA ILE A 298 -22.43 -3.09 -5.08
C ILE A 298 -22.33 -4.60 -4.90
N VAL A 299 -21.16 -5.09 -4.48
CA VAL A 299 -20.99 -6.48 -4.05
C VAL A 299 -20.20 -6.54 -2.76
N LYS A 300 -20.44 -7.55 -1.95
CA LYS A 300 -19.71 -7.84 -0.72
C LYS A 300 -18.84 -9.06 -0.91
N ASP A 301 -17.58 -8.97 -0.52
CA ASP A 301 -16.69 -10.12 -0.49
C ASP A 301 -16.80 -10.94 0.81
N ASN A 302 -16.04 -12.02 0.90
CA ASN A 302 -16.03 -12.90 2.06
C ASN A 302 -15.40 -12.25 3.31
N GLN A 303 -14.63 -11.17 3.14
CA GLN A 303 -14.04 -10.40 4.24
C GLN A 303 -15.02 -9.34 4.78
N GLY A 304 -16.13 -9.10 4.08
CA GLY A 304 -17.10 -8.04 4.39
C GLY A 304 -16.79 -6.71 3.71
N THR A 305 -15.78 -6.66 2.84
CA THR A 305 -15.48 -5.47 2.04
C THR A 305 -16.59 -5.23 1.04
N LEU A 306 -17.09 -4.01 0.98
CA LEU A 306 -18.05 -3.55 0.00
C LEU A 306 -17.31 -2.95 -1.20
N TRP A 307 -17.58 -3.49 -2.37
CA TRP A 307 -17.05 -3.06 -3.64
C TRP A 307 -18.12 -2.32 -4.43
N LEU A 308 -17.84 -1.09 -4.84
CA LEU A 308 -18.76 -0.17 -5.47
C LEU A 308 -18.30 0.15 -6.89
N GLY A 309 -19.05 -0.27 -7.88
CA GLY A 309 -18.81 0.16 -9.26
C GLY A 309 -19.49 1.50 -9.54
N THR A 310 -18.73 2.46 -10.08
CA THR A 310 -19.23 3.80 -10.37
C THR A 310 -19.32 4.08 -11.88
N TYR A 311 -20.07 5.14 -12.24
CA TYR A 311 -20.27 5.49 -13.64
C TYR A 311 -19.00 6.04 -14.33
N PHE A 312 -18.21 6.86 -13.61
CA PHE A 312 -16.98 7.47 -14.14
C PHE A 312 -15.81 7.52 -13.16
N GLY A 313 -15.87 6.81 -12.06
CA GLY A 313 -14.83 6.86 -11.03
C GLY A 313 -14.16 5.53 -10.74
N GLY A 314 -14.28 4.53 -11.62
CA GLY A 314 -13.74 3.19 -11.39
C GLY A 314 -14.48 2.44 -10.28
N VAL A 315 -13.75 1.64 -9.52
CA VAL A 315 -14.24 0.90 -8.36
C VAL A 315 -13.79 1.62 -7.10
N ASN A 316 -14.73 1.82 -6.17
CA ASN A 316 -14.43 2.25 -4.80
C ASN A 316 -14.67 1.08 -3.87
N TYR A 317 -13.88 0.95 -2.82
CA TYR A 317 -14.10 -0.12 -1.84
C TYR A 317 -13.70 0.29 -0.44
N PHE A 318 -14.40 -0.26 0.54
CA PHE A 318 -14.12 -0.09 1.96
C PHE A 318 -14.72 -1.27 2.73
N ASN A 319 -14.30 -1.46 3.98
CA ASN A 319 -14.89 -2.48 4.82
C ASN A 319 -15.53 -1.81 6.05
N PRO A 320 -16.87 -1.88 6.19
CA PRO A 320 -17.60 -1.25 7.30
C PRO A 320 -17.15 -1.69 8.70
N GLU A 321 -16.64 -2.90 8.84
CA GLU A 321 -16.18 -3.42 10.12
C GLU A 321 -14.85 -2.80 10.58
N TYR A 322 -14.09 -2.19 9.66
CA TYR A 322 -12.80 -1.56 9.91
C TYR A 322 -12.85 -0.03 9.85
N GLU A 323 -14.02 0.55 9.59
CA GLU A 323 -14.26 1.99 9.66
C GLU A 323 -14.51 2.45 11.11
N ILE A 324 -13.56 2.11 11.99
CA ILE A 324 -13.59 2.43 13.41
C ILE A 324 -13.00 3.81 13.74
N TYR A 325 -12.22 4.37 12.81
CA TYR A 325 -11.50 5.62 13.03
C TYR A 325 -12.32 6.84 12.64
N SER A 326 -12.58 7.73 13.59
CA SER A 326 -13.07 9.08 13.30
C SER A 326 -11.89 9.96 12.88
N ARG A 327 -12.02 10.71 11.78
CA ARG A 327 -10.95 11.57 11.25
C ARG A 327 -11.28 13.05 11.42
N TYR A 328 -10.31 13.82 11.86
CA TYR A 328 -10.40 15.27 12.04
C TYR A 328 -9.33 15.92 11.17
N MET A 329 -9.77 16.45 10.04
CA MET A 329 -8.90 17.01 9.01
C MET A 329 -8.82 18.54 9.10
N TYR A 330 -7.78 19.09 8.46
CA TYR A 330 -7.72 20.52 8.22
C TYR A 330 -8.92 21.00 7.40
N SER A 331 -9.47 22.16 7.76
CA SER A 331 -10.52 22.81 6.99
C SER A 331 -10.18 24.33 6.87
N PRO A 332 -10.44 24.96 5.72
CA PRO A 332 -10.35 26.42 5.63
C PRO A 332 -11.48 27.14 6.38
N ILE A 333 -12.50 26.41 6.83
CA ILE A 333 -13.67 26.94 7.55
C ILE A 333 -13.61 26.54 9.02
N GLU A 334 -13.58 27.51 9.93
CA GLU A 334 -13.37 27.33 11.37
C GLU A 334 -14.23 26.23 11.99
N LYS A 335 -15.52 26.27 11.79
CA LYS A 335 -16.43 25.31 12.44
C LYS A 335 -16.31 23.87 11.94
N LYS A 336 -15.69 23.66 10.80
CA LYS A 336 -15.74 22.38 10.08
C LYS A 336 -14.51 21.48 10.29
N GLY A 337 -13.43 21.98 10.84
CA GLY A 337 -12.23 21.17 11.03
C GLY A 337 -11.10 21.90 11.74
N LEU A 338 -9.94 21.28 11.75
CA LEU A 338 -8.72 21.78 12.36
C LEU A 338 -8.20 23.02 11.63
N SER A 339 -7.56 23.91 12.37
CA SER A 339 -6.92 25.12 11.84
C SER A 339 -5.62 24.83 11.09
N ASN A 340 -4.98 23.70 11.33
CA ASN A 340 -3.72 23.25 10.72
C ASN A 340 -3.68 21.71 10.72
N PRO A 341 -3.10 21.07 9.71
CA PRO A 341 -3.02 19.62 9.65
C PRO A 341 -2.04 19.01 10.65
N VAL A 342 -1.04 19.76 11.14
CA VAL A 342 -0.06 19.24 12.09
C VAL A 342 -0.58 19.42 13.51
N VAL A 343 -1.02 18.29 14.10
CA VAL A 343 -1.60 18.26 15.45
C VAL A 343 -0.55 17.80 16.45
N GLY A 344 -0.40 18.55 17.55
CA GLY A 344 0.45 18.23 18.69
C GLY A 344 -0.36 17.94 19.94
N ARG A 345 0.06 18.51 21.10
CA ARG A 345 -0.54 18.27 22.41
C ARG A 345 -2.05 18.48 22.41
N THR A 346 -2.77 17.49 22.88
CA THR A 346 -4.23 17.52 23.04
C THR A 346 -4.59 17.19 24.49
N ILE A 347 -5.54 17.92 25.06
CA ILE A 347 -6.04 17.69 26.43
C ILE A 347 -7.56 17.74 26.48
N GLU A 348 -8.16 17.00 27.43
CA GLU A 348 -9.60 16.98 27.70
C GLU A 348 -9.94 17.96 28.81
N ASP A 349 -11.02 18.77 28.65
CA ASP A 349 -11.53 19.62 29.73
C ASP A 349 -12.54 18.87 30.64
N LYS A 350 -13.05 19.56 31.65
CA LYS A 350 -14.03 18.99 32.60
C LYS A 350 -15.36 18.59 31.95
N ASP A 351 -15.72 19.22 30.84
CA ASP A 351 -16.96 18.99 30.11
C ASP A 351 -16.82 17.91 29.01
N GLY A 352 -15.62 17.30 28.90
CA GLY A 352 -15.31 16.27 27.94
C GLY A 352 -14.94 16.78 26.54
N ASN A 353 -14.74 18.09 26.38
CA ASN A 353 -14.32 18.67 25.10
C ASN A 353 -12.78 18.71 25.00
N LEU A 354 -12.28 18.89 23.79
CA LEU A 354 -10.82 18.86 23.54
C LEU A 354 -10.26 20.24 23.26
N TRP A 355 -9.08 20.48 23.82
CA TRP A 355 -8.21 21.57 23.46
C TRP A 355 -6.98 21.02 22.75
N ILE A 356 -6.81 21.41 21.49
CA ILE A 356 -5.88 20.79 20.55
C ILE A 356 -4.86 21.84 20.11
N GLY A 357 -3.61 21.63 20.48
CA GLY A 357 -2.48 22.41 20.01
C GLY A 357 -2.07 22.02 18.60
N THR A 358 -1.82 22.98 17.74
CA THR A 358 -1.31 22.72 16.38
C THR A 358 0.02 23.42 16.13
N GLU A 359 0.77 22.90 15.17
CA GLU A 359 2.04 23.51 14.75
C GLU A 359 1.81 24.44 13.53
N GLY A 360 1.40 25.66 13.82
CA GLY A 360 1.16 26.70 12.82
C GLY A 360 -0.25 27.25 12.72
N GLY A 361 -1.24 26.60 13.34
CA GLY A 361 -2.65 27.01 13.35
C GLY A 361 -3.14 27.60 14.67
N GLY A 362 -2.31 27.62 15.72
CA GLY A 362 -2.69 28.05 17.06
C GLY A 362 -3.36 26.94 17.86
N LEU A 363 -4.28 27.33 18.75
CA LEU A 363 -5.04 26.44 19.61
C LEU A 363 -6.44 26.23 19.05
N ASN A 364 -6.90 24.98 19.00
CA ASN A 364 -8.25 24.62 18.60
C ASN A 364 -9.02 24.12 19.82
N TYR A 365 -10.27 24.54 19.93
CA TYR A 365 -11.25 23.95 20.83
C TYR A 365 -12.20 23.11 20.01
N TYR A 366 -12.39 21.87 20.38
CA TYR A 366 -13.35 20.95 19.75
C TYR A 366 -14.44 20.55 20.72
N ASN A 367 -15.66 20.95 20.42
CA ASN A 367 -16.83 20.53 21.17
C ASN A 367 -17.28 19.15 20.69
N ARG A 368 -17.03 18.09 21.49
CA ARG A 368 -17.35 16.70 21.11
C ARG A 368 -18.86 16.47 20.91
N ARG A 369 -19.72 17.21 21.60
CA ARG A 369 -21.17 17.07 21.48
C ARG A 369 -21.72 17.71 20.20
N THR A 370 -21.29 18.93 19.86
CA THR A 370 -21.75 19.64 18.65
C THR A 370 -20.90 19.35 17.43
N ARG A 371 -19.73 18.73 17.63
CA ARG A 371 -18.71 18.45 16.62
C ARG A 371 -18.20 19.71 15.90
N GLU A 372 -18.27 20.86 16.53
CA GLU A 372 -17.80 22.13 16.00
C GLU A 372 -16.43 22.47 16.57
N PHE A 373 -15.61 23.10 15.73
CA PHE A 373 -14.32 23.65 16.07
C PHE A 373 -14.41 25.15 16.32
N LYS A 374 -13.54 25.67 17.22
CA LYS A 374 -13.26 27.07 17.42
C LYS A 374 -11.75 27.26 17.46
N TRP A 375 -11.22 28.25 16.72
CA TRP A 375 -9.80 28.51 16.64
C TRP A 375 -9.36 29.73 17.42
N PHE A 376 -8.22 29.63 18.06
CA PHE A 376 -7.56 30.73 18.74
C PHE A 376 -6.20 30.94 18.07
N ARG A 377 -6.06 32.03 17.34
CA ARG A 377 -4.87 32.39 16.58
C ARG A 377 -4.29 33.71 17.08
N PRO A 378 -2.99 34.00 16.85
CA PRO A 378 -2.43 35.34 17.11
C PRO A 378 -3.17 36.39 16.27
N GLU A 379 -3.63 37.43 16.95
CA GLU A 379 -4.28 38.60 16.36
C GLU A 379 -3.59 39.88 16.82
N ILE A 380 -3.88 41.01 16.13
CA ILE A 380 -3.38 42.31 16.55
C ILE A 380 -4.10 42.71 17.84
N GLY A 381 -3.39 42.68 18.97
CA GLY A 381 -3.91 43.06 20.28
C GLY A 381 -3.48 42.11 21.39
N PRO A 382 -3.66 42.49 22.66
CA PRO A 382 -3.17 41.73 23.79
C PRO A 382 -4.10 40.51 24.16
N ASN A 383 -5.29 40.39 23.54
CA ASN A 383 -6.27 39.38 23.91
C ASN A 383 -6.36 38.24 22.88
N SER A 384 -5.23 37.80 22.42
CA SER A 384 -5.12 36.61 21.57
C SER A 384 -3.94 35.75 22.03
N ILE A 385 -3.80 34.54 21.51
CA ILE A 385 -2.64 33.70 21.80
C ILE A 385 -1.36 34.34 21.26
N SER A 386 -0.23 34.12 21.92
CA SER A 386 1.04 34.79 21.59
C SER A 386 1.76 34.22 20.37
N HIS A 387 1.49 32.96 19.99
CA HIS A 387 2.17 32.26 18.90
C HIS A 387 1.29 31.13 18.33
N ASN A 388 1.45 30.84 17.04
CA ASN A 388 0.69 29.79 16.33
C ASN A 388 1.13 28.36 16.64
N ASN A 389 2.31 28.18 17.19
CA ASN A 389 2.91 26.87 17.40
C ASN A 389 2.81 26.50 18.88
N ILE A 390 1.94 25.52 19.18
CA ILE A 390 1.62 25.10 20.56
C ILE A 390 2.41 23.85 20.87
N LYS A 391 3.12 23.83 22.00
CA LYS A 391 3.96 22.70 22.42
C LYS A 391 3.49 22.06 23.72
N ALA A 392 2.90 22.82 24.63
CA ALA A 392 2.43 22.31 25.90
C ALA A 392 1.05 22.84 26.25
N LEU A 393 0.23 22.01 26.87
CA LEU A 393 -1.10 22.36 27.36
C LEU A 393 -1.31 21.77 28.76
N TYR A 394 -1.82 22.57 29.68
CA TYR A 394 -2.28 22.12 31.01
C TYR A 394 -3.61 22.78 31.34
N TYR A 395 -4.61 21.97 31.70
CA TYR A 395 -5.93 22.45 32.14
C TYR A 395 -6.07 22.41 33.64
N ASP A 396 -6.21 23.61 34.27
CA ASP A 396 -6.58 23.75 35.69
C ASP A 396 -8.10 23.71 35.83
N ALA A 397 -8.62 22.50 36.07
CA ALA A 397 -10.06 22.27 36.20
C ALA A 397 -10.71 23.03 37.38
N SER A 398 -9.94 23.35 38.42
CA SER A 398 -10.43 24.06 39.59
C SER A 398 -10.73 25.54 39.31
N LYS A 399 -9.95 26.16 38.44
CA LYS A 399 -10.06 27.56 38.05
C LYS A 399 -10.65 27.81 36.67
N ASP A 400 -10.85 26.73 35.87
CA ASP A 400 -11.32 26.79 34.51
C ASP A 400 -10.35 27.61 33.60
N ILE A 401 -9.06 27.30 33.75
CA ILE A 401 -7.95 27.98 33.07
C ILE A 401 -7.17 26.98 32.23
N ILE A 402 -6.77 27.38 31.03
CA ILE A 402 -5.79 26.65 30.23
C ILE A 402 -4.48 27.41 30.22
N TRP A 403 -3.44 26.69 30.58
CA TRP A 403 -2.07 27.13 30.43
C TRP A 403 -1.50 26.59 29.13
N ILE A 404 -0.93 27.47 28.32
CA ILE A 404 -0.52 27.18 26.95
C ILE A 404 0.93 27.54 26.76
N GLY A 405 1.77 26.54 26.60
CA GLY A 405 3.18 26.69 26.26
C GLY A 405 3.36 26.77 24.74
N THR A 406 4.06 27.78 24.28
CA THR A 406 4.27 28.01 22.84
C THR A 406 5.74 27.91 22.45
N HIS A 407 5.98 27.73 21.16
CA HIS A 407 7.31 27.84 20.55
C HIS A 407 7.61 29.31 20.21
N LEU A 408 8.44 29.99 21.01
CA LEU A 408 8.85 31.39 20.86
C LEU A 408 7.86 32.47 21.39
N GLY A 409 6.71 32.10 21.89
CA GLY A 409 5.72 33.05 22.44
C GLY A 409 5.62 33.06 23.97
N GLY A 410 6.40 32.22 24.66
CA GLY A 410 6.34 32.06 26.12
C GLY A 410 5.12 31.28 26.59
N LEU A 411 4.70 31.53 27.81
CA LEU A 411 3.54 30.93 28.46
C LEU A 411 2.32 31.85 28.34
N ASN A 412 1.19 31.28 27.94
CA ASN A 412 -0.10 31.95 27.88
C ASN A 412 -1.05 31.35 28.91
N ARG A 413 -1.88 32.16 29.50
CA ARG A 413 -2.99 31.79 30.36
C ARG A 413 -4.29 32.20 29.67
N LEU A 414 -5.15 31.23 29.37
CA LEU A 414 -6.50 31.48 28.88
C LEU A 414 -7.50 31.23 29.99
N ASP A 415 -8.24 32.24 30.39
CA ASP A 415 -9.42 32.09 31.23
C ASP A 415 -10.61 31.77 30.35
N ILE A 416 -11.11 30.53 30.46
CA ILE A 416 -12.13 30.00 29.53
C ILE A 416 -13.45 30.77 29.66
N ARG A 417 -13.83 31.18 30.89
CA ARG A 417 -15.09 31.86 31.16
C ARG A 417 -15.15 33.27 30.55
N SER A 418 -14.05 34.00 30.69
CA SER A 418 -13.96 35.36 30.16
C SER A 418 -13.41 35.45 28.74
N GLY A 419 -12.76 34.37 28.24
CA GLY A 419 -12.08 34.36 26.96
C GLY A 419 -10.81 35.23 26.94
N ARG A 420 -10.28 35.61 28.11
CA ARG A 420 -9.16 36.52 28.22
C ARG A 420 -7.82 35.80 28.25
N PHE A 421 -6.86 36.30 27.44
CA PHE A 421 -5.47 35.86 27.46
C PHE A 421 -4.60 36.75 28.35
N THR A 422 -3.60 36.13 28.98
CA THR A 422 -2.49 36.78 29.69
C THR A 422 -1.19 36.11 29.27
N HIS A 423 -0.14 36.89 29.00
CA HIS A 423 1.13 36.40 28.48
C HIS A 423 2.24 36.57 29.47
N TYR A 424 3.12 35.58 29.58
CA TYR A 424 4.32 35.60 30.35
C TYR A 424 5.50 35.24 29.44
N ARG A 425 6.54 36.07 29.46
CA ARG A 425 7.69 35.94 28.55
C ARG A 425 9.01 36.01 29.31
N MET A 426 10.06 35.56 28.67
CA MET A 426 11.42 35.73 29.12
C MET A 426 11.83 37.19 28.97
N GLU A 427 12.40 37.78 30.04
CA GLU A 427 13.06 39.09 29.99
C GLU A 427 14.55 38.90 30.24
N ALA A 428 15.40 39.37 29.33
CA ALA A 428 16.83 39.22 29.43
C ALA A 428 17.38 39.89 30.68
N GLY A 429 18.08 39.13 31.54
CA GLY A 429 18.65 39.66 32.78
C GLY A 429 17.68 39.66 33.97
N ASN A 430 16.44 39.32 33.82
CA ASN A 430 15.47 39.20 34.93
C ASN A 430 15.26 37.74 35.33
N PRO A 431 15.82 37.25 36.46
CA PRO A 431 15.71 35.88 36.89
C PRO A 431 14.30 35.50 37.40
N GLU A 432 13.42 36.48 37.64
CA GLU A 432 12.03 36.23 38.06
C GLU A 432 11.09 36.00 36.88
N THR A 433 11.61 35.88 35.65
CA THR A 433 10.84 35.56 34.44
C THR A 433 11.20 34.16 33.90
N LEU A 434 10.49 33.72 32.87
CA LEU A 434 10.74 32.41 32.23
C LEU A 434 12.20 32.25 31.81
N PRO A 435 12.80 31.06 31.92
CA PRO A 435 14.17 30.81 31.43
C PRO A 435 14.29 30.87 29.91
N SER A 436 13.17 30.65 29.19
CA SER A 436 13.07 30.71 27.74
C SER A 436 11.62 30.89 27.31
N ASP A 437 11.39 31.56 26.14
CA ASP A 437 10.08 31.66 25.50
C ASP A 437 9.67 30.36 24.74
N ILE A 438 10.54 29.37 24.70
CA ILE A 438 10.22 28.04 24.16
C ILE A 438 9.82 27.12 25.32
N ILE A 439 8.52 26.96 25.48
CA ILE A 439 7.96 26.08 26.51
C ILE A 439 7.82 24.68 25.92
N ARG A 440 8.24 23.69 26.68
CA ARG A 440 8.20 22.29 26.25
C ARG A 440 7.12 21.48 26.98
N ASP A 441 6.98 21.70 28.30
CA ASP A 441 5.95 21.03 29.10
C ASP A 441 5.57 21.84 30.34
N ILE A 442 4.42 21.50 30.94
CA ILE A 442 3.83 22.18 32.12
C ILE A 442 3.28 21.14 33.08
N ALA A 443 3.82 21.07 34.30
CA ALA A 443 3.31 20.20 35.35
C ALA A 443 2.82 20.99 36.58
N PRO A 444 1.66 20.65 37.19
CA PRO A 444 1.16 21.29 38.38
C PRO A 444 1.95 20.88 39.62
N TYR A 445 2.22 21.81 40.53
CA TYR A 445 2.81 21.55 41.83
C TYR A 445 2.18 22.44 42.90
N GLN A 446 1.28 21.90 43.71
CA GLN A 446 0.51 22.66 44.68
C GLN A 446 -0.23 23.85 44.02
N ASP A 447 0.00 25.08 44.47
CA ASP A 447 -0.56 26.29 43.86
C ASP A 447 0.31 26.88 42.71
N HIS A 448 1.44 26.24 42.39
CA HIS A 448 2.42 26.67 41.38
C HIS A 448 2.39 25.72 40.15
N LEU A 449 3.13 26.16 39.13
CA LEU A 449 3.38 25.33 37.92
C LEU A 449 4.90 25.15 37.76
N VAL A 450 5.31 23.94 37.49
CA VAL A 450 6.66 23.66 36.98
C VAL A 450 6.64 23.83 35.50
N ILE A 451 7.39 24.79 34.97
CA ILE A 451 7.47 25.10 33.53
C ILE A 451 8.80 24.58 33.00
N ALA A 452 8.72 23.59 32.12
CA ALA A 452 9.85 23.07 31.39
C ALA A 452 10.09 23.89 30.12
N THR A 453 11.32 24.34 29.93
CA THR A 453 11.69 25.17 28.79
C THR A 453 12.92 24.61 28.07
N GLN A 454 13.21 25.16 26.90
CA GLN A 454 14.45 24.84 26.19
C GLN A 454 15.72 25.18 27.00
N ASN A 455 15.66 26.10 27.95
CA ASN A 455 16.85 26.57 28.68
C ASN A 455 16.72 26.39 30.20
N GLY A 456 16.10 25.28 30.63
CA GLY A 456 15.94 24.94 32.02
C GLY A 456 14.50 24.95 32.50
N ILE A 457 14.32 24.90 33.81
CA ILE A 457 13.03 24.75 34.48
C ILE A 457 12.82 25.90 35.46
N CYS A 458 11.61 26.37 35.61
CA CYS A 458 11.23 27.27 36.71
C CYS A 458 9.96 26.82 37.42
N LEU A 459 9.85 27.21 38.67
CA LEU A 459 8.63 27.17 39.47
C LEU A 459 7.91 28.50 39.26
N PHE A 460 6.78 28.47 38.61
CA PHE A 460 5.98 29.64 38.25
C PHE A 460 4.83 29.81 39.22
N ASP A 461 4.67 30.99 39.76
CA ASP A 461 3.56 31.38 40.65
C ASP A 461 2.43 32.04 39.80
N PRO A 462 1.29 31.37 39.62
CA PRO A 462 0.15 31.91 38.87
C PRO A 462 -0.49 33.16 39.51
N ALA A 463 -0.26 33.43 40.80
CA ALA A 463 -0.87 34.53 41.52
C ALA A 463 -0.18 35.88 41.23
N ASN A 464 1.14 35.87 41.07
CA ASN A 464 1.92 37.07 40.81
C ASN A 464 2.64 37.09 39.46
N GLY A 465 2.64 35.98 38.74
CA GLY A 465 3.28 35.84 37.42
C GLY A 465 4.81 35.73 37.47
N LYS A 466 5.40 35.47 38.62
CA LYS A 466 6.84 35.34 38.77
C LYS A 466 7.33 33.90 38.66
N CYS A 467 8.56 33.76 38.18
CA CYS A 467 9.28 32.52 38.12
C CYS A 467 10.41 32.45 39.15
N GLN A 468 10.57 31.30 39.78
CA GLN A 468 11.80 30.92 40.45
C GLN A 468 12.54 29.92 39.59
N GLN A 469 13.67 30.31 38.98
CA GLN A 469 14.48 29.40 38.17
C GLN A 469 15.11 28.32 39.08
N LEU A 470 14.93 27.06 38.72
CA LEU A 470 15.41 25.93 39.50
C LEU A 470 16.80 25.46 39.01
N PHE A 471 17.58 24.88 39.92
CA PHE A 471 18.82 24.16 39.64
C PHE A 471 20.00 24.99 39.11
N GLN A 472 19.98 26.32 39.23
CA GLN A 472 21.03 27.20 38.68
C GLN A 472 22.35 27.13 39.44
N ASP A 473 22.31 26.73 40.73
CA ASP A 473 23.46 26.79 41.64
C ASP A 473 24.32 25.53 41.67
N SER A 474 23.82 24.41 41.16
CA SER A 474 24.52 23.13 41.17
C SER A 474 25.12 22.76 39.80
N LYS A 475 26.26 22.09 39.81
CA LYS A 475 26.90 21.57 38.55
C LYS A 475 25.99 20.60 37.79
N GLU A 476 25.30 19.73 38.51
CA GLU A 476 24.37 18.77 37.95
C GLU A 476 23.10 19.48 37.45
N GLY A 477 22.56 20.42 38.18
CA GLY A 477 21.39 21.19 37.78
C GLY A 477 21.57 22.01 36.50
N LYS A 478 22.78 22.54 36.27
CA LYS A 478 23.11 23.27 35.03
C LYS A 478 23.09 22.43 33.78
N LYS A 479 23.06 21.08 33.90
CA LYS A 479 22.87 20.17 32.81
C LYS A 479 21.41 20.05 32.34
N ILE A 480 20.45 20.45 33.22
CA ILE A 480 19.01 20.42 32.93
C ILE A 480 18.68 21.51 31.93
N LYS A 481 18.85 21.17 30.66
CA LYS A 481 18.51 22.01 29.47
C LYS A 481 17.78 21.16 28.45
N MET A 482 17.10 21.80 27.51
CA MET A 482 16.32 21.11 26.47
C MET A 482 15.40 20.01 27.10
N VAL A 483 14.61 20.44 28.08
CA VAL A 483 13.75 19.53 28.82
C VAL A 483 12.62 19.07 27.91
N ALA A 484 12.47 17.78 27.72
CA ALA A 484 11.45 17.19 26.87
C ALA A 484 10.11 17.07 27.63
N ASP A 485 10.17 16.58 28.89
CA ASP A 485 8.99 16.26 29.66
C ASP A 485 9.26 16.43 31.16
N VAL A 486 8.24 16.79 31.94
CA VAL A 486 8.28 16.87 33.41
C VAL A 486 7.01 16.29 34.02
N THR A 487 7.17 15.40 34.98
CA THR A 487 6.03 14.79 35.67
C THR A 487 6.28 14.61 37.18
N PHE A 488 5.22 14.65 37.98
CA PHE A 488 5.28 14.26 39.37
C PHE A 488 4.79 12.86 39.56
N ASP A 489 5.55 12.07 40.31
CA ASP A 489 5.06 10.78 40.78
C ASP A 489 4.10 10.93 41.98
N SER A 490 3.40 9.85 42.32
CA SER A 490 2.48 9.80 43.44
C SER A 490 3.13 10.07 44.80
N ASN A 491 4.48 10.03 44.91
CA ASN A 491 5.26 10.34 46.07
C ASN A 491 5.73 11.81 46.14
N GLY A 492 5.33 12.63 45.16
CA GLY A 492 5.72 14.04 45.03
C GLY A 492 7.14 14.26 44.54
N THR A 493 7.78 13.25 43.94
CA THR A 493 9.07 13.41 43.27
C THR A 493 8.86 14.00 41.88
N LEU A 494 9.54 15.07 41.54
CA LEU A 494 9.58 15.63 40.20
C LEU A 494 10.59 14.84 39.37
N TRP A 495 10.11 14.24 38.28
CA TRP A 495 10.92 13.58 37.28
C TRP A 495 11.08 14.47 36.04
N ILE A 496 12.29 14.55 35.50
CA ILE A 496 12.66 15.52 34.47
C ILE A 496 13.40 14.77 33.37
N ALA A 497 12.89 14.75 32.15
CA ALA A 497 13.58 14.25 30.99
C ALA A 497 14.40 15.38 30.35
N ALA A 498 15.71 15.32 30.43
CA ALA A 498 16.62 16.30 29.83
C ALA A 498 17.35 15.68 28.64
N THR A 499 17.07 16.16 27.44
CA THR A 499 17.59 15.61 26.18
C THR A 499 19.13 15.51 26.20
N GLY A 500 19.66 14.31 25.99
CA GLY A 500 21.09 14.00 25.99
C GLY A 500 21.71 13.83 27.36
N GLU A 501 21.00 14.20 28.45
CA GLU A 501 21.50 14.13 29.82
C GLU A 501 20.81 13.02 30.66
N GLY A 502 19.84 12.30 30.09
CA GLY A 502 19.06 11.26 30.77
C GLY A 502 17.90 11.85 31.57
N VAL A 503 17.62 11.24 32.71
CA VAL A 503 16.50 11.59 33.57
C VAL A 503 17.01 12.06 34.94
N PHE A 504 16.38 13.13 35.44
CA PHE A 504 16.63 13.61 36.79
C PHE A 504 15.40 13.39 37.65
N SER A 505 15.61 12.97 38.92
CA SER A 505 14.58 13.00 39.95
C SER A 505 14.92 14.06 40.99
N TYR A 506 13.92 14.87 41.39
CA TYR A 506 14.07 15.91 42.37
C TYR A 506 12.97 15.87 43.43
N ARG A 507 13.36 15.97 44.66
CA ARG A 507 12.44 16.06 45.79
C ARG A 507 12.53 17.44 46.43
N PHE A 508 11.42 18.15 46.46
CA PHE A 508 11.34 19.50 47.04
C PHE A 508 11.52 19.51 48.56
N ASP A 509 11.10 18.45 49.27
CA ASP A 509 11.20 18.32 50.72
C ASP A 509 12.66 18.18 51.22
N THR A 510 13.50 17.49 50.47
CA THR A 510 14.89 17.20 50.80
C THR A 510 15.92 18.00 50.01
N GLY A 511 15.49 18.61 48.92
CA GLY A 511 16.38 19.29 47.96
C GLY A 511 17.29 18.32 47.18
N LYS A 512 17.04 17.01 47.27
CA LYS A 512 17.89 15.99 46.65
C LYS A 512 17.59 15.90 45.14
N LEU A 513 18.62 16.13 44.33
CA LEU A 513 18.64 15.93 42.89
C LEU A 513 19.49 14.70 42.57
N THR A 514 18.93 13.75 41.79
CA THR A 514 19.63 12.54 41.33
C THR A 514 19.53 12.47 39.81
N ASN A 515 20.63 12.13 39.14
CA ASN A 515 20.65 11.94 37.67
C ASN A 515 20.82 10.45 37.34
N TYR A 516 19.96 9.95 36.45
CA TYR A 516 19.99 8.61 35.87
C TYR A 516 20.41 8.73 34.39
N ARG A 517 21.55 8.10 34.06
CA ARG A 517 22.10 8.12 32.70
C ARG A 517 22.32 6.71 32.19
N HIS A 518 22.29 6.61 30.88
CA HIS A 518 22.69 5.38 30.19
C HIS A 518 24.18 5.09 30.44
N ASP A 519 24.44 3.87 30.86
CA ASP A 519 25.80 3.31 31.02
C ASP A 519 25.88 1.99 30.23
N THR A 520 26.71 1.96 29.21
CA THR A 520 26.91 0.77 28.37
C THR A 520 27.47 -0.45 29.13
N ALA A 521 28.07 -0.23 30.30
CA ALA A 521 28.57 -1.29 31.19
C ALA A 521 27.50 -1.84 32.14
N ASP A 522 26.40 -1.13 32.35
CA ASP A 522 25.30 -1.52 33.22
C ASP A 522 24.01 -1.76 32.43
N PRO A 523 23.61 -3.02 32.19
CA PRO A 523 22.39 -3.35 31.45
C PRO A 523 21.10 -2.98 32.19
N HIS A 524 21.19 -2.54 33.42
CA HIS A 524 20.07 -2.07 34.24
C HIS A 524 20.04 -0.54 34.39
N SER A 525 20.96 0.18 33.77
CA SER A 525 20.85 1.62 33.60
C SER A 525 19.70 1.98 32.69
N ILE A 526 19.24 3.24 32.67
CA ILE A 526 18.27 3.70 31.66
C ILE A 526 18.83 3.43 30.25
N SER A 527 17.99 2.97 29.36
CA SER A 527 18.42 2.44 28.05
C SER A 527 18.94 3.53 27.10
N ASN A 528 18.51 4.79 27.28
CA ASN A 528 18.92 5.92 26.45
C ASN A 528 18.95 7.23 27.27
N ASN A 529 19.87 8.14 26.91
CA ASN A 529 19.91 9.48 27.48
C ASN A 529 18.90 10.47 26.89
N ASN A 530 18.24 10.09 25.80
CA ASN A 530 17.15 10.84 25.19
C ASN A 530 15.81 10.22 25.58
N VAL A 531 15.17 10.76 26.58
CA VAL A 531 13.84 10.38 27.04
C VAL A 531 12.86 11.43 26.55
N ASN A 532 11.82 11.00 25.84
CA ASN A 532 10.81 11.88 25.26
C ASN A 532 9.64 12.14 26.20
N ASN A 533 9.24 11.12 26.99
CA ASN A 533 8.06 11.21 27.85
C ASN A 533 8.21 10.33 29.11
N ILE A 534 7.59 10.76 30.19
CA ILE A 534 7.57 10.08 31.49
C ILE A 534 6.13 9.92 31.96
N THR A 535 5.70 8.69 32.18
CA THR A 535 4.32 8.39 32.57
C THR A 535 4.28 7.54 33.83
N GLN A 536 3.40 7.88 34.77
CA GLN A 536 3.07 7.00 35.88
C GLN A 536 1.72 6.31 35.62
N ASP A 537 1.71 4.99 35.73
CA ASP A 537 0.47 4.23 35.61
C ASP A 537 -0.33 4.23 36.92
N SER A 538 -1.58 3.75 36.86
CA SER A 538 -2.48 3.70 38.04
C SER A 538 -1.98 2.81 39.19
N LYS A 539 -0.98 1.96 38.93
CA LYS A 539 -0.35 1.08 39.91
C LYS A 539 0.88 1.74 40.57
N GLY A 540 1.25 2.94 40.09
CA GLY A 540 2.40 3.69 40.57
C GLY A 540 3.72 3.34 39.86
N ASN A 541 3.71 2.51 38.81
CA ASN A 541 4.91 2.25 38.00
C ASN A 541 5.26 3.48 37.16
N LEU A 542 6.56 3.78 37.08
CA LEU A 542 7.08 4.86 36.25
C LEU A 542 7.69 4.30 34.98
N TRP A 543 7.21 4.81 33.86
CA TRP A 543 7.58 4.43 32.52
C TRP A 543 8.29 5.56 31.80
N PHE A 544 9.35 5.24 31.07
CA PHE A 544 10.18 6.19 30.37
C PHE A 544 10.25 5.83 28.89
N ALA A 545 9.67 6.65 28.04
CA ALA A 545 9.69 6.50 26.59
C ALA A 545 10.98 7.06 26.03
N THR A 546 11.77 6.23 25.36
CA THR A 546 13.08 6.64 24.83
C THR A 546 13.09 6.88 23.32
N SER A 547 14.01 7.71 22.89
CA SER A 547 14.26 7.98 21.46
C SER A 547 15.28 6.98 20.91
N GLY A 548 14.82 5.74 20.65
CA GLY A 548 15.61 4.71 19.94
C GLY A 548 16.16 3.56 20.78
N SER A 549 15.62 3.35 22.00
CA SER A 549 15.96 2.18 22.85
C SER A 549 14.74 1.56 23.52
N GLY A 550 13.54 1.88 23.06
CA GLY A 550 12.28 1.30 23.55
C GLY A 550 11.79 1.95 24.84
N LEU A 551 11.11 1.15 25.68
CA LEU A 551 10.42 1.55 26.90
C LEU A 551 11.17 1.07 28.15
N ASP A 552 11.42 1.96 29.09
CA ASP A 552 12.04 1.62 30.38
C ASP A 552 11.04 1.69 31.53
N LEU A 553 11.04 0.69 32.39
CA LEU A 553 10.34 0.66 33.68
C LEU A 553 11.32 0.93 34.82
N TYR A 554 11.10 1.97 35.59
CA TYR A 554 11.88 2.20 36.84
C TYR A 554 11.46 1.24 37.95
N ARG A 555 12.44 0.61 38.56
CA ARG A 555 12.25 -0.32 39.67
C ARG A 555 12.76 0.33 40.97
N PRO A 556 11.87 0.90 41.81
CA PRO A 556 12.28 1.65 43.01
C PRO A 556 13.08 0.83 44.02
N ALA A 557 12.81 -0.49 44.16
CA ALA A 557 13.43 -1.36 45.11
C ALA A 557 14.94 -1.58 44.89
N SER A 558 15.33 -1.69 43.59
CA SER A 558 16.72 -1.83 43.14
C SER A 558 17.33 -0.51 42.68
N ASN A 559 16.50 0.52 42.48
CA ASN A 559 16.88 1.83 41.94
C ASN A 559 17.54 1.70 40.55
N ASP A 560 16.93 0.90 39.66
CA ASP A 560 17.40 0.56 38.35
C ASP A 560 16.24 0.51 37.35
N PHE A 561 16.52 0.10 36.09
CA PHE A 561 15.53 0.06 35.01
C PHE A 561 15.43 -1.33 34.38
N GLU A 562 14.22 -1.69 33.96
CA GLU A 562 13.92 -2.84 33.09
C GLU A 562 13.49 -2.33 31.70
N ASN A 563 14.18 -2.77 30.67
CA ASN A 563 13.95 -2.31 29.29
C ASN A 563 13.11 -3.29 28.46
N PHE A 564 12.20 -2.74 27.66
CA PHE A 564 11.35 -3.45 26.68
C PHE A 564 11.56 -2.81 25.31
N ASP A 565 12.02 -3.60 24.34
CA ASP A 565 12.45 -3.13 23.01
C ASP A 565 11.86 -3.98 21.87
N GLN A 566 12.17 -3.58 20.64
CA GLN A 566 11.75 -4.27 19.44
C GLN A 566 12.29 -5.72 19.41
N ALA A 567 13.55 -5.91 19.71
CA ALA A 567 14.22 -7.20 19.58
C ALA A 567 13.74 -8.23 20.59
N LYS A 568 13.47 -7.80 21.84
CA LYS A 568 13.10 -8.70 22.95
C LYS A 568 11.59 -8.91 23.07
N ASN A 569 10.80 -7.86 22.82
CA ASN A 569 9.38 -7.83 23.15
C ASN A 569 8.45 -7.59 21.96
N GLY A 570 9.02 -7.39 20.76
CA GLY A 570 8.24 -7.20 19.54
C GLY A 570 7.60 -5.82 19.41
N LEU A 571 8.19 -4.77 19.98
CA LEU A 571 7.79 -3.39 19.74
C LEU A 571 7.96 -3.04 18.24
N SER A 572 7.07 -2.22 17.65
CA SER A 572 7.18 -1.81 16.25
C SER A 572 8.45 -1.01 15.95
N SER A 573 8.80 -0.11 16.87
CA SER A 573 10.02 0.70 16.80
C SER A 573 10.50 1.11 18.18
N ASP A 574 11.82 1.13 18.37
CA ASP A 574 12.46 1.56 19.61
C ASP A 574 12.39 3.08 19.84
N CYS A 575 11.91 3.87 18.88
CA CYS A 575 11.67 5.29 19.03
C CYS A 575 10.22 5.54 19.48
N ILE A 576 10.03 5.77 20.78
CA ILE A 576 8.73 6.05 21.38
C ILE A 576 8.62 7.55 21.66
N TYR A 577 7.55 8.17 21.19
CA TYR A 577 7.29 9.60 21.40
C TYR A 577 6.56 9.89 22.70
N GLU A 578 5.51 9.13 23.00
CA GLU A 578 4.65 9.35 24.16
C GLU A 578 4.03 8.02 24.62
N THR A 579 3.74 7.94 25.93
CA THR A 579 3.02 6.83 26.55
C THR A 579 1.89 7.34 27.41
N GLN A 580 0.78 6.63 27.45
CA GLN A 580 -0.34 6.92 28.35
C GLN A 580 -1.04 5.60 28.75
N GLU A 581 -1.54 5.52 30.00
CA GLU A 581 -2.32 4.36 30.42
C GLU A 581 -3.76 4.41 29.87
N SER A 582 -4.26 3.29 29.36
CA SER A 582 -5.68 3.14 29.00
C SER A 582 -6.55 3.04 30.25
N PRO A 583 -7.51 3.93 30.47
CA PRO A 583 -8.44 3.83 31.60
C PRO A 583 -9.34 2.60 31.52
N THR A 584 -9.49 2.01 30.35
CA THR A 584 -10.37 0.86 30.09
C THR A 584 -9.68 -0.46 30.40
N SER A 585 -8.43 -0.67 29.91
CA SER A 585 -7.72 -1.95 30.01
C SER A 585 -6.59 -1.93 31.06
N GLY A 586 -6.12 -0.76 31.46
CA GLY A 586 -4.93 -0.59 32.29
C GLY A 586 -3.62 -1.00 31.61
N LYS A 587 -3.64 -1.08 30.28
CA LYS A 587 -2.46 -1.29 29.45
C LYS A 587 -1.83 0.05 29.08
N LEU A 588 -0.56 0.03 28.69
CA LEU A 588 0.08 1.24 28.18
C LEU A 588 -0.18 1.37 26.66
N LEU A 589 -0.57 2.56 26.28
CA LEU A 589 -0.73 3.00 24.91
C LEU A 589 0.51 3.80 24.52
N LEU A 590 1.12 3.50 23.40
CA LEU A 590 2.38 4.10 22.97
C LEU A 590 2.25 4.65 21.56
N ILE A 591 2.84 5.81 21.35
CA ILE A 591 3.10 6.33 20.01
C ILE A 591 4.56 6.09 19.65
N THR A 592 4.79 5.48 18.49
CA THR A 592 6.12 5.29 17.93
C THR A 592 6.23 6.03 16.58
N ASN A 593 7.43 6.15 16.05
CA ASN A 593 7.63 6.69 14.69
C ASN A 593 7.03 5.82 13.57
N GLU A 594 6.62 4.57 13.87
CA GLU A 594 5.97 3.65 12.92
C GLU A 594 4.46 3.51 13.14
N GLY A 595 3.90 4.16 14.15
CA GLY A 595 2.46 4.14 14.44
C GLY A 595 2.14 4.04 15.92
N PHE A 596 1.13 3.23 16.24
CA PHE A 596 0.55 3.06 17.57
C PHE A 596 0.79 1.64 18.09
N SER A 597 1.09 1.50 19.38
CA SER A 597 1.29 0.21 20.04
C SER A 597 0.57 0.14 21.37
N ILE A 598 0.10 -1.04 21.74
CA ILE A 598 -0.47 -1.35 23.05
C ILE A 598 0.46 -2.32 23.76
N PHE A 599 0.93 -1.98 24.95
CA PHE A 599 1.80 -2.82 25.75
C PHE A 599 1.05 -3.47 26.91
N ASP A 600 1.04 -4.81 26.94
CA ASP A 600 0.57 -5.58 28.07
C ASP A 600 1.75 -6.00 28.95
N TYR A 601 1.92 -5.31 30.06
CA TYR A 601 3.02 -5.59 30.99
C TYR A 601 2.96 -6.99 31.61
N ARG A 602 1.77 -7.60 31.74
CA ARG A 602 1.63 -8.96 32.28
C ARG A 602 2.19 -10.00 31.32
N GLN A 603 1.98 -9.79 30.04
CA GLN A 603 2.48 -10.67 28.98
C GLN A 603 3.86 -10.25 28.48
N LYS A 604 4.32 -9.05 28.83
CA LYS A 604 5.55 -8.39 28.33
C LYS A 604 5.62 -8.36 26.81
N ALA A 605 4.48 -8.11 26.16
CA ALA A 605 4.31 -8.14 24.73
C ALA A 605 3.61 -6.89 24.20
N PHE A 606 3.98 -6.49 23.00
CA PHE A 606 3.36 -5.38 22.28
C PHE A 606 2.39 -5.89 21.21
N LEU A 607 1.28 -5.18 21.04
CA LEU A 607 0.39 -5.28 19.89
C LEU A 607 0.53 -3.99 19.08
N ASN A 608 0.97 -4.11 17.83
CA ASN A 608 1.38 -2.99 17.01
C ASN A 608 0.38 -2.69 15.89
N TYR A 609 0.13 -1.40 15.65
CA TYR A 609 -0.74 -0.87 14.62
C TYR A 609 0.04 0.14 13.78
N SER A 610 0.23 -0.17 12.49
CA SER A 610 0.97 0.65 11.53
C SER A 610 0.20 0.81 10.23
N ALA A 611 0.67 1.64 9.33
CA ALA A 611 0.08 1.78 8.01
C ALA A 611 0.05 0.46 7.22
N GLU A 612 1.01 -0.42 7.45
CA GLU A 612 1.07 -1.73 6.80
C GLU A 612 -0.13 -2.62 7.17
N ASN A 613 -0.66 -2.48 8.38
CA ASN A 613 -1.84 -3.21 8.85
C ASN A 613 -3.10 -2.34 8.93
N GLY A 614 -3.18 -1.28 8.09
CA GLY A 614 -4.38 -0.47 7.91
C GLY A 614 -4.62 0.61 8.94
N PHE A 615 -3.66 0.90 9.83
CA PHE A 615 -3.75 2.05 10.70
C PHE A 615 -3.69 3.35 9.88
N PRO A 616 -4.68 4.25 9.99
CA PRO A 616 -4.87 5.32 9.00
C PRO A 616 -3.92 6.52 9.16
N MET A 617 -2.87 6.39 9.95
CA MET A 617 -1.92 7.47 10.22
C MET A 617 -0.48 6.99 9.98
N THR A 618 0.20 7.58 9.01
CA THR A 618 1.57 7.23 8.63
C THR A 618 2.64 8.02 9.35
N ALA A 619 2.29 9.22 9.86
CA ALA A 619 3.22 10.10 10.55
C ALA A 619 2.55 10.71 11.79
N VAL A 620 2.75 10.06 12.92
CA VAL A 620 2.28 10.51 14.23
C VAL A 620 3.23 11.59 14.74
N ASN A 621 2.70 12.59 15.46
CA ASN A 621 3.51 13.67 16.02
C ASN A 621 3.88 13.41 17.49
N GLU A 622 4.96 14.04 17.94
CA GLU A 622 5.36 14.04 19.36
C GLU A 622 4.26 14.67 20.24
N ASN A 623 4.05 14.12 21.42
CA ASN A 623 3.07 14.62 22.42
C ASN A 623 1.64 14.78 21.87
N ALA A 624 1.22 13.90 20.99
CA ALA A 624 -0.07 13.99 20.30
C ALA A 624 -1.07 12.88 20.69
N LEU A 625 -0.81 12.15 21.77
CA LEU A 625 -1.72 11.17 22.35
C LEU A 625 -2.59 11.84 23.43
N CYS A 626 -3.88 11.60 23.36
CA CYS A 626 -4.82 11.99 24.41
C CYS A 626 -5.84 10.88 24.61
N VAL A 627 -5.90 10.32 25.79
CA VAL A 627 -6.92 9.34 26.16
C VAL A 627 -7.93 10.04 27.08
N THR A 628 -9.16 10.09 26.64
CA THR A 628 -10.22 10.74 27.39
C THR A 628 -10.76 9.86 28.51
N ARG A 629 -11.48 10.45 29.46
CA ARG A 629 -12.06 9.74 30.62
C ARG A 629 -13.05 8.63 30.23
N ASP A 630 -13.71 8.75 29.08
CA ASP A 630 -14.59 7.73 28.53
C ASP A 630 -13.84 6.64 27.71
N GLY A 631 -12.52 6.75 27.61
CA GLY A 631 -11.68 5.74 26.97
C GLY A 631 -11.52 5.92 25.46
N GLU A 632 -12.02 7.05 24.88
CA GLU A 632 -11.71 7.38 23.48
C GLU A 632 -10.28 7.86 23.35
N ILE A 633 -9.54 7.30 22.41
CA ILE A 633 -8.13 7.58 22.15
C ILE A 633 -8.07 8.57 20.97
N PHE A 634 -7.47 9.73 21.19
CA PHE A 634 -7.19 10.72 20.16
C PHE A 634 -5.70 10.73 19.84
N LEU A 635 -5.39 10.64 18.55
CA LEU A 635 -4.03 10.59 18.07
C LEU A 635 -3.81 11.65 16.99
N GLY A 636 -2.87 12.54 17.23
CA GLY A 636 -2.49 13.62 16.32
C GLY A 636 -1.29 13.25 15.46
N GLY A 637 -1.25 13.79 14.25
CA GLY A 637 -0.15 13.58 13.31
C GLY A 637 0.06 14.79 12.40
N THR A 638 0.81 14.58 11.34
CA THR A 638 1.13 15.63 10.36
C THR A 638 0.00 15.89 9.35
N GLN A 639 -1.01 15.03 9.31
CA GLN A 639 -2.14 15.08 8.37
C GLN A 639 -3.50 15.23 9.04
N GLY A 640 -3.54 15.61 10.33
CA GLY A 640 -4.74 15.74 11.12
C GLY A 640 -4.70 14.90 12.38
N MET A 641 -5.88 14.55 12.87
CA MET A 641 -6.06 13.74 14.08
C MET A 641 -7.09 12.64 13.80
N ILE A 642 -6.92 11.50 14.45
CA ILE A 642 -7.91 10.41 14.46
C ILE A 642 -8.39 10.15 15.88
N SER A 643 -9.59 9.56 16.01
CA SER A 643 -10.02 8.94 17.28
C SER A 643 -10.63 7.56 17.07
N PHE A 644 -10.53 6.73 18.11
CA PHE A 644 -11.06 5.37 18.16
C PHE A 644 -11.12 4.88 19.62
N HIS A 645 -11.81 3.77 19.85
CA HIS A 645 -11.78 3.09 21.15
C HIS A 645 -10.92 1.83 21.09
N GLU A 646 -10.16 1.55 22.16
CA GLU A 646 -9.29 0.35 22.24
C GLU A 646 -10.03 -0.95 21.94
N MET A 647 -11.30 -1.08 22.38
CA MET A 647 -12.10 -2.29 22.16
C MET A 647 -12.45 -2.51 20.69
N GLU A 648 -12.49 -1.46 19.88
CA GLU A 648 -12.78 -1.52 18.43
C GLU A 648 -11.61 -2.07 17.62
N LEU A 649 -10.40 -2.09 18.20
CA LEU A 649 -9.20 -2.66 17.57
C LEU A 649 -9.17 -4.20 17.58
N ASN A 650 -10.12 -4.86 18.24
CA ASN A 650 -10.20 -6.31 18.31
C ASN A 650 -10.95 -6.87 17.10
N PHE A 651 -10.27 -7.01 15.97
CA PHE A 651 -10.83 -7.60 14.77
C PHE A 651 -10.84 -9.13 14.85
N THR A 652 -11.96 -9.75 14.47
CA THR A 652 -12.02 -11.19 14.29
C THR A 652 -11.48 -11.54 12.91
N PRO A 653 -10.37 -12.27 12.80
CA PRO A 653 -9.83 -12.67 11.51
C PRO A 653 -10.84 -13.52 10.73
N LYS A 654 -11.00 -13.26 9.43
CA LYS A 654 -11.88 -14.02 8.54
C LYS A 654 -11.07 -14.88 7.59
N PRO A 655 -11.59 -16.04 7.16
CA PRO A 655 -10.90 -16.91 6.23
C PRO A 655 -10.64 -16.21 4.88
N TYR A 656 -9.44 -16.41 4.33
CA TYR A 656 -9.04 -15.96 3.01
C TYR A 656 -8.17 -17.01 2.32
N LYS A 657 -7.83 -16.78 1.05
CA LYS A 657 -7.01 -17.71 0.26
C LYS A 657 -5.77 -17.02 -0.28
N ILE A 658 -4.69 -17.77 -0.39
CA ILE A 658 -3.52 -17.41 -1.19
C ILE A 658 -3.75 -17.94 -2.62
N ILE A 659 -3.55 -17.10 -3.61
CA ILE A 659 -3.82 -17.39 -5.01
C ILE A 659 -2.53 -17.24 -5.79
N LEU A 660 -2.09 -18.29 -6.48
CA LEU A 660 -0.97 -18.21 -7.41
C LEU A 660 -1.45 -17.54 -8.70
N SER A 661 -1.02 -16.31 -8.94
CA SER A 661 -1.56 -15.44 -10.00
C SER A 661 -0.90 -15.69 -11.35
N ARG A 662 0.43 -15.67 -11.40
CA ARG A 662 1.20 -15.76 -12.64
C ARG A 662 2.45 -16.62 -12.50
N LEU A 663 2.81 -17.29 -13.59
CA LEU A 663 4.08 -18.00 -13.74
C LEU A 663 4.91 -17.31 -14.82
N ILE A 664 6.11 -16.89 -14.48
CA ILE A 664 7.06 -16.26 -15.40
C ILE A 664 8.26 -17.21 -15.53
N VAL A 665 8.58 -17.64 -16.73
CA VAL A 665 9.70 -18.53 -16.99
C VAL A 665 10.67 -17.83 -17.94
N ASN A 666 11.94 -17.73 -17.56
CA ASN A 666 12.99 -17.01 -18.30
C ASN A 666 12.61 -15.58 -18.69
N GLY A 667 11.85 -14.87 -17.84
CA GLY A 667 11.37 -13.51 -18.05
C GLY A 667 10.14 -13.37 -18.96
N THR A 668 9.52 -14.49 -19.37
CA THR A 668 8.31 -14.51 -20.17
C THR A 668 7.16 -15.08 -19.35
N GLU A 669 6.02 -14.39 -19.34
CA GLU A 669 4.81 -14.88 -18.70
C GLU A 669 4.24 -16.07 -19.48
N ILE A 670 3.89 -17.13 -18.76
CA ILE A 670 3.31 -18.36 -19.31
C ILE A 670 1.78 -18.24 -19.26
N GLN A 671 1.17 -18.35 -20.44
CA GLN A 671 -0.29 -18.32 -20.58
C GLN A 671 -0.87 -19.74 -20.60
N VAL A 672 -2.15 -19.85 -20.22
CA VAL A 672 -2.87 -21.14 -20.25
C VAL A 672 -3.02 -21.61 -21.70
N GLY A 673 -2.47 -22.80 -22.01
CA GLY A 673 -2.56 -23.41 -23.33
C GLY A 673 -1.68 -22.77 -24.39
N ASP A 674 -0.62 -22.07 -24.00
CA ASP A 674 0.39 -21.51 -24.90
C ASP A 674 1.28 -22.61 -25.53
N GLU A 675 2.17 -22.22 -26.44
CA GLU A 675 3.10 -23.13 -27.13
C GLU A 675 4.08 -23.85 -26.18
N THR A 676 4.31 -23.33 -24.99
CA THR A 676 5.20 -23.96 -24.01
C THR A 676 4.61 -25.23 -23.40
N GLY A 677 3.28 -25.31 -23.35
CA GLY A 677 2.54 -26.43 -22.77
C GLY A 677 2.72 -26.61 -21.25
N ILE A 678 3.35 -25.64 -20.55
CA ILE A 678 3.62 -25.72 -19.11
C ILE A 678 2.30 -25.63 -18.33
N LEU A 679 1.40 -24.71 -18.70
CA LEU A 679 0.11 -24.52 -18.07
C LEU A 679 -1.03 -24.99 -19.00
N GLN A 680 -1.77 -26.01 -18.55
CA GLN A 680 -3.01 -26.46 -19.20
C GLN A 680 -4.24 -25.81 -18.55
N GLN A 681 -4.08 -25.32 -17.34
CA GLN A 681 -5.09 -24.62 -16.55
C GLN A 681 -4.43 -23.42 -15.83
N ALA A 682 -5.24 -22.51 -15.33
CA ALA A 682 -4.78 -21.40 -14.51
C ALA A 682 -3.87 -21.88 -13.36
N LEU A 683 -2.84 -21.15 -13.04
CA LEU A 683 -1.80 -21.57 -12.10
C LEU A 683 -2.38 -21.98 -10.73
N TYR A 684 -3.40 -21.25 -10.22
CA TYR A 684 -4.08 -21.58 -8.96
C TYR A 684 -4.93 -22.88 -9.02
N CYS A 685 -5.20 -23.41 -10.23
CA CYS A 685 -5.85 -24.70 -10.43
C CYS A 685 -4.85 -25.82 -10.75
N THR A 686 -3.56 -25.50 -10.89
CA THR A 686 -2.52 -26.42 -11.33
C THR A 686 -1.73 -26.93 -10.13
N PRO A 687 -1.82 -28.23 -9.76
CA PRO A 687 -1.11 -28.77 -8.61
C PRO A 687 0.38 -29.00 -8.88
N GLU A 688 0.75 -29.18 -10.16
CA GLU A 688 2.12 -29.46 -10.55
C GLU A 688 2.48 -28.81 -11.88
N ILE A 689 3.73 -28.38 -12.03
CA ILE A 689 4.29 -27.86 -13.28
C ILE A 689 5.56 -28.61 -13.66
N THR A 690 5.83 -28.72 -14.94
CA THR A 690 7.05 -29.35 -15.44
C THR A 690 7.86 -28.32 -16.24
N LEU A 691 9.12 -28.11 -15.82
CA LEU A 691 10.06 -27.21 -16.46
C LEU A 691 11.19 -27.99 -17.12
N ASN A 692 11.58 -27.58 -18.32
CA ASN A 692 12.74 -28.13 -18.99
C ASN A 692 14.04 -27.64 -18.33
N ALA A 693 15.14 -28.29 -18.62
CA ALA A 693 16.45 -27.95 -18.06
C ALA A 693 16.94 -26.51 -18.36
N ASP A 694 16.50 -25.93 -19.46
CA ASP A 694 16.78 -24.56 -19.88
C ASP A 694 15.78 -23.54 -19.31
N GLN A 695 14.72 -24.02 -18.65
CA GLN A 695 13.69 -23.23 -17.98
C GLN A 695 13.91 -23.18 -16.45
N SER A 696 15.13 -23.28 -15.99
CA SER A 696 15.49 -23.36 -14.57
C SER A 696 15.41 -22.02 -13.82
N MET A 697 15.09 -20.93 -14.49
CA MET A 697 14.77 -19.63 -13.89
C MET A 697 13.26 -19.38 -14.01
N PHE A 698 12.58 -19.32 -12.89
CA PHE A 698 11.16 -19.00 -12.87
C PHE A 698 10.81 -18.09 -11.69
N SER A 699 9.72 -17.34 -11.87
CA SER A 699 9.09 -16.54 -10.83
C SER A 699 7.62 -16.90 -10.74
N ILE A 700 7.12 -17.07 -9.54
CA ILE A 700 5.70 -17.28 -9.24
C ILE A 700 5.21 -16.04 -8.52
N GLU A 701 4.22 -15.39 -9.09
CA GLU A 701 3.51 -14.31 -8.43
C GLU A 701 2.30 -14.87 -7.69
N PHE A 702 2.05 -14.34 -6.52
CA PHE A 702 0.92 -14.71 -5.70
C PHE A 702 0.24 -13.48 -5.11
N ALA A 703 -1.04 -13.61 -4.87
CA ALA A 703 -1.87 -12.61 -4.22
C ALA A 703 -2.70 -13.26 -3.10
N THR A 704 -3.37 -12.46 -2.31
CA THR A 704 -4.29 -12.93 -1.26
C THR A 704 -5.67 -12.34 -1.48
N SER A 705 -6.73 -13.13 -1.29
CA SER A 705 -8.11 -12.62 -1.29
C SER A 705 -8.46 -11.85 -0.01
N ASN A 706 -7.46 -11.33 0.68
CA ASN A 706 -7.59 -10.46 1.84
C ASN A 706 -7.31 -9.02 1.41
N TYR A 707 -8.38 -8.27 1.15
CA TYR A 707 -8.31 -6.88 0.68
C TYR A 707 -8.28 -5.86 1.83
N VAL A 708 -8.36 -6.33 3.07
CA VAL A 708 -8.37 -5.48 4.26
C VAL A 708 -6.94 -5.27 4.74
N ALA A 709 -6.42 -4.05 4.62
CA ALA A 709 -5.06 -3.71 5.02
C ALA A 709 -4.76 -4.05 6.50
N ALA A 710 -5.76 -3.90 7.39
CA ALA A 710 -5.64 -4.24 8.80
C ALA A 710 -5.40 -5.75 9.08
N ASN A 711 -5.68 -6.61 8.11
CA ASN A 711 -5.50 -8.06 8.20
C ASN A 711 -4.34 -8.58 7.34
N LYS A 712 -3.51 -7.72 6.77
CA LYS A 712 -2.35 -8.17 5.98
C LYS A 712 -1.42 -9.00 6.85
N ASP A 713 -1.25 -10.24 6.43
CA ASP A 713 -0.39 -11.19 7.12
C ASP A 713 0.99 -11.22 6.48
N ASP A 714 2.00 -11.46 7.29
CA ASP A 714 3.33 -11.83 6.78
C ASP A 714 3.24 -13.21 6.14
N ILE A 715 3.48 -13.28 4.83
CA ILE A 715 3.47 -14.54 4.08
C ILE A 715 4.87 -15.13 4.08
N ILE A 716 4.96 -16.41 4.44
CA ILE A 716 6.22 -17.15 4.40
C ILE A 716 6.13 -18.27 3.39
N TYR A 717 7.28 -18.58 2.78
CA TYR A 717 7.38 -19.63 1.79
C TYR A 717 8.66 -20.44 1.96
N LYS A 718 8.63 -21.68 1.49
CA LYS A 718 9.80 -22.53 1.34
C LYS A 718 9.68 -23.38 0.08
N LEU A 719 10.81 -23.74 -0.49
CA LEU A 719 10.92 -24.70 -1.59
C LEU A 719 11.58 -25.97 -1.08
N GLU A 720 10.78 -26.96 -0.69
CA GLU A 720 11.28 -28.25 -0.26
C GLU A 720 12.03 -28.97 -1.40
N GLY A 721 13.15 -29.57 -1.08
CA GLY A 721 14.08 -30.12 -2.08
C GLY A 721 15.19 -29.14 -2.46
N PHE A 722 15.02 -27.83 -2.17
CA PHE A 722 16.06 -26.80 -2.35
C PHE A 722 16.59 -26.29 -1.01
N SER A 723 15.71 -25.84 -0.09
CA SER A 723 16.04 -25.46 1.28
C SER A 723 14.93 -25.90 2.23
N ASN A 724 15.26 -26.15 3.49
CA ASN A 724 14.29 -26.41 4.56
C ASN A 724 13.92 -25.12 5.34
N ASP A 725 14.59 -24.02 5.08
CA ASP A 725 14.37 -22.76 5.78
C ASP A 725 13.14 -22.03 5.21
N TRP A 726 12.37 -21.41 6.09
CA TRP A 726 11.29 -20.52 5.73
C TRP A 726 11.84 -19.14 5.38
N ASN A 727 11.40 -18.59 4.27
CA ASN A 727 11.70 -17.23 3.84
C ASN A 727 10.45 -16.37 4.00
N SER A 728 10.60 -15.13 4.47
CA SER A 728 9.51 -14.16 4.48
C SER A 728 9.36 -13.50 3.11
N ALA A 729 8.12 -13.41 2.65
CA ALA A 729 7.75 -12.67 1.45
C ALA A 729 7.33 -11.22 1.75
N ARG A 730 7.69 -10.70 2.93
CA ARG A 730 7.27 -9.39 3.43
C ARG A 730 7.49 -8.28 2.39
N GLY A 731 6.40 -7.68 1.89
CA GLY A 731 6.44 -6.65 0.86
C GLY A 731 6.78 -7.14 -0.55
N LEU A 732 6.86 -8.46 -0.78
CA LEU A 732 7.08 -9.06 -2.09
C LEU A 732 5.89 -9.94 -2.45
N HIS A 733 5.41 -9.79 -3.68
CA HIS A 733 4.33 -10.60 -4.25
C HIS A 733 4.82 -11.64 -5.25
N ASN A 734 6.13 -11.82 -5.34
CA ASN A 734 6.77 -12.76 -6.24
C ASN A 734 7.82 -13.61 -5.52
N ILE A 735 7.93 -14.85 -5.92
CA ILE A 735 8.92 -15.83 -5.44
C ILE A 735 9.74 -16.26 -6.65
N THR A 736 11.02 -15.90 -6.66
CA THR A 736 11.91 -16.19 -7.79
C THR A 736 12.98 -17.18 -7.39
N TYR A 737 13.11 -18.23 -8.19
CA TYR A 737 14.20 -19.19 -8.11
C TYR A 737 14.98 -19.24 -9.41
N THR A 738 16.28 -19.37 -9.29
CA THR A 738 17.19 -19.44 -10.44
C THR A 738 18.07 -20.66 -10.32
N ASN A 739 18.36 -21.28 -11.46
CA ASN A 739 19.37 -22.34 -11.58
C ASN A 739 19.09 -23.58 -10.69
N LEU A 740 17.83 -24.02 -10.66
CA LEU A 740 17.48 -25.27 -9.99
C LEU A 740 18.07 -26.46 -10.73
N ASN A 741 18.57 -27.45 -9.97
CA ASN A 741 18.98 -28.72 -10.50
C ASN A 741 17.78 -29.55 -10.96
N ALA A 742 18.04 -30.56 -11.82
CA ALA A 742 16.99 -31.51 -12.15
C ALA A 742 16.51 -32.25 -10.90
N GLY A 743 15.20 -32.26 -10.68
CA GLY A 743 14.58 -32.84 -9.50
C GLY A 743 13.13 -32.45 -9.33
N THR A 744 12.53 -32.89 -8.26
CA THR A 744 11.18 -32.54 -7.85
C THR A 744 11.25 -31.66 -6.60
N TYR A 745 10.57 -30.53 -6.64
CA TYR A 745 10.51 -29.54 -5.59
C TYR A 745 9.06 -29.31 -5.20
N ASN A 746 8.80 -28.99 -3.93
CA ASN A 746 7.48 -28.61 -3.46
C ASN A 746 7.52 -27.19 -2.89
N LEU A 747 6.92 -26.24 -3.59
CA LEU A 747 6.75 -24.88 -3.09
C LEU A 747 5.56 -24.85 -2.14
N ILE A 748 5.80 -24.39 -0.92
CA ILE A 748 4.79 -24.23 0.12
C ILE A 748 4.74 -22.75 0.49
N ILE A 749 3.52 -22.18 0.46
CA ILE A 749 3.27 -20.78 0.83
C ILE A 749 2.17 -20.77 1.89
N LYS A 750 2.38 -20.03 2.98
CA LYS A 750 1.41 -19.87 4.06
C LYS A 750 1.58 -18.57 4.85
N PRO A 751 0.58 -18.12 5.64
CA PRO A 751 0.76 -17.03 6.58
C PRO A 751 1.70 -17.43 7.73
N ASN A 752 2.45 -16.46 8.24
CA ASN A 752 3.35 -16.66 9.38
C ASN A 752 2.54 -16.65 10.70
N GLY A 753 2.59 -17.76 11.45
CA GLY A 753 2.06 -17.84 12.81
C GLY A 753 0.53 -17.87 12.96
N LYS A 754 -0.26 -17.96 11.88
CA LYS A 754 -1.73 -18.05 11.95
C LYS A 754 -2.24 -19.49 11.82
N ASP A 755 -3.48 -19.68 12.31
CA ASP A 755 -4.20 -20.95 12.21
C ASP A 755 -4.50 -21.27 10.73
N GLU A 756 -4.16 -22.49 10.30
CA GLU A 756 -4.41 -22.98 8.93
C GLU A 756 -5.91 -23.01 8.59
N SER A 757 -6.81 -22.96 9.57
CA SER A 757 -8.24 -22.82 9.34
C SER A 757 -8.64 -21.45 8.74
N LEU A 758 -7.84 -20.41 8.97
CA LEU A 758 -8.08 -19.05 8.45
C LEU A 758 -7.50 -18.89 7.04
N CYS A 759 -6.37 -19.48 6.77
CA CYS A 759 -5.77 -19.47 5.45
C CYS A 759 -5.02 -20.78 5.21
N PRO A 760 -5.57 -21.67 4.40
CA PRO A 760 -4.91 -22.93 4.08
C PRO A 760 -3.62 -22.69 3.31
N GLN A 761 -2.61 -23.51 3.61
CA GLN A 761 -1.35 -23.46 2.87
C GLN A 761 -1.54 -23.89 1.41
N VAL A 762 -0.81 -23.25 0.52
CA VAL A 762 -0.80 -23.56 -0.91
C VAL A 762 0.43 -24.38 -1.24
N HIS A 763 0.24 -25.42 -2.04
CA HIS A 763 1.28 -26.30 -2.52
C HIS A 763 1.36 -26.25 -4.05
N LEU A 764 2.58 -26.18 -4.59
CA LEU A 764 2.85 -26.35 -6.00
C LEU A 764 4.06 -27.27 -6.17
N THR A 765 3.85 -28.40 -6.82
CA THR A 765 4.93 -29.32 -7.17
C THR A 765 5.61 -28.88 -8.46
N ILE A 766 6.92 -28.78 -8.45
CA ILE A 766 7.71 -28.31 -9.58
C ILE A 766 8.69 -29.40 -10.00
N HIS A 767 8.52 -29.93 -11.19
CA HIS A 767 9.40 -30.93 -11.78
C HIS A 767 10.38 -30.26 -12.75
N VAL A 768 11.67 -30.24 -12.42
CA VAL A 768 12.71 -29.76 -13.32
C VAL A 768 13.35 -30.95 -14.02
N LEU A 769 13.17 -31.04 -15.33
CA LEU A 769 13.69 -32.12 -16.13
C LEU A 769 15.22 -32.05 -16.27
N PRO A 770 15.91 -33.18 -16.31
CA PRO A 770 17.35 -33.18 -16.55
C PRO A 770 17.61 -32.78 -18.02
N PRO A 771 18.75 -32.07 -18.26
CA PRO A 771 19.18 -31.78 -19.62
C PRO A 771 19.30 -33.10 -20.44
N TYR A 772 18.97 -33.04 -21.74
CA TYR A 772 18.98 -34.21 -22.63
C TYR A 772 20.25 -35.05 -22.53
N TYR A 773 21.39 -34.43 -22.24
CA TYR A 773 22.69 -35.07 -22.08
C TYR A 773 22.92 -35.72 -20.69
N LYS A 774 21.99 -35.50 -19.72
CA LYS A 774 22.00 -36.15 -18.39
C LYS A 774 20.85 -37.15 -18.20
N THR A 775 20.11 -37.47 -19.26
CA THR A 775 19.03 -38.45 -19.18
C THR A 775 19.58 -39.88 -19.09
N PRO A 776 18.82 -40.85 -18.52
CA PRO A 776 19.23 -42.26 -18.51
C PRO A 776 19.56 -42.79 -19.90
N LEU A 777 18.82 -42.31 -20.93
CA LEU A 777 19.07 -42.64 -22.32
C LEU A 777 20.40 -42.09 -22.80
N ALA A 778 20.75 -40.82 -22.44
CA ALA A 778 22.02 -40.22 -22.79
C ALA A 778 23.20 -40.99 -22.14
N TYR A 779 23.05 -41.36 -20.86
CA TYR A 779 24.06 -42.19 -20.20
C TYR A 779 24.21 -43.56 -20.84
N LEU A 780 23.12 -44.18 -21.29
CA LEU A 780 23.16 -45.41 -22.07
C LEU A 780 23.89 -45.21 -23.38
N ILE A 781 23.64 -44.10 -24.10
CA ILE A 781 24.34 -43.74 -25.33
C ILE A 781 25.82 -43.51 -25.04
N TYR A 782 26.15 -42.78 -23.95
CA TYR A 782 27.55 -42.58 -23.56
C TYR A 782 28.25 -43.89 -23.26
N LEU A 783 27.54 -44.81 -22.56
CA LEU A 783 28.08 -46.11 -22.24
C LEU A 783 28.33 -46.92 -23.51
N ILE A 784 27.38 -46.89 -24.47
CA ILE A 784 27.54 -47.54 -25.77
C ILE A 784 28.70 -46.90 -26.57
N VAL A 785 28.73 -45.57 -26.66
CA VAL A 785 29.78 -44.87 -27.39
C VAL A 785 31.15 -45.12 -26.75
N THR A 786 31.20 -45.11 -25.41
CA THR A 786 32.43 -45.41 -24.65
C THR A 786 32.85 -46.84 -24.87
N GLY A 787 31.90 -47.77 -24.89
CA GLY A 787 32.13 -49.19 -25.21
C GLY A 787 32.67 -49.40 -26.62
N ILE A 788 32.06 -48.72 -27.61
CA ILE A 788 32.53 -48.74 -29.01
C ILE A 788 33.95 -48.10 -29.11
N LEU A 789 34.15 -46.98 -28.39
CA LEU A 789 35.47 -46.33 -28.39
C LEU A 789 36.53 -47.18 -27.75
N LEU A 790 36.21 -47.83 -26.62
CA LEU A 790 37.06 -48.81 -25.94
C LEU A 790 37.36 -50.03 -26.85
N TRP A 791 36.31 -50.53 -27.49
CA TRP A 791 36.48 -51.63 -28.45
C TRP A 791 37.40 -51.21 -29.65
N TYR A 792 37.15 -49.99 -30.16
CA TYR A 792 38.00 -49.42 -31.23
C TYR A 792 39.42 -49.18 -30.77
N LEU A 793 39.61 -48.63 -29.55
CA LEU A 793 40.93 -48.43 -28.94
C LEU A 793 41.67 -49.77 -28.71
N VAL A 794 40.97 -50.76 -28.20
CA VAL A 794 41.54 -52.11 -27.99
C VAL A 794 41.86 -52.72 -29.33
N ARG A 795 41.01 -52.60 -30.34
CA ARG A 795 41.26 -53.07 -31.70
C ARG A 795 42.42 -52.34 -32.37
N THR A 796 42.49 -51.01 -32.26
CA THR A 796 43.60 -50.21 -32.79
C THR A 796 44.88 -50.41 -31.96
N TYR A 797 44.78 -50.61 -30.64
CA TYR A 797 45.91 -50.94 -29.79
C TYR A 797 46.49 -52.30 -30.18
N LYS A 798 45.66 -53.32 -30.38
CA LYS A 798 46.07 -54.61 -30.93
C LYS A 798 46.69 -54.51 -32.33
N SER A 799 46.08 -53.64 -33.16
CA SER A 799 46.59 -53.33 -34.48
C SER A 799 47.93 -52.58 -34.46
N ARG A 800 48.03 -51.62 -33.48
CA ARG A 800 49.30 -50.82 -33.29
C ARG A 800 50.46 -51.59 -32.61
N ILE A 801 50.16 -52.64 -31.83
CA ILE A 801 51.14 -53.50 -31.29
C ILE A 801 51.89 -54.22 -32.42
N LYS A 802 51.10 -54.66 -33.47
CA LYS A 802 51.68 -55.21 -34.69
C LYS A 802 52.47 -54.18 -35.56
N LEU A 803 52.20 -52.90 -35.44
CA LEU A 803 52.84 -51.83 -36.19
C LEU A 803 54.01 -51.15 -35.42
N ARG A 804 53.98 -51.28 -34.06
CA ARG A 804 54.97 -50.63 -33.19
C ARG A 804 56.35 -51.27 -33.17
N GLU A 805 56.49 -52.46 -33.72
CA GLU A 805 57.90 -53.05 -33.90
C GLU A 805 58.63 -52.43 -35.03
N SER A 806 58.02 -51.62 -35.93
CA SER A 806 58.70 -51.02 -37.07
C SER A 806 58.91 -49.48 -37.02
N LEU A 807 58.40 -48.74 -36.00
CA LEU A 807 58.46 -47.26 -36.03
C LEU A 807 58.90 -46.64 -34.69
N LYS A 808 59.88 -47.19 -34.03
CA LYS A 808 60.36 -46.67 -32.71
C LYS A 808 61.33 -45.53 -32.75
N TYR A 809 61.62 -44.88 -33.85
CA TYR A 809 62.69 -43.93 -33.91
C TYR A 809 62.42 -42.47 -34.31
N GLU A 810 61.20 -42.03 -34.66
CA GLU A 810 61.13 -40.70 -35.31
C GLU A 810 60.06 -39.67 -34.78
N GLN A 811 59.54 -39.76 -33.64
CA GLN A 811 58.60 -38.68 -33.19
C GLN A 811 58.68 -38.35 -31.70
N LYS A 812 59.70 -37.74 -31.29
CA LYS A 812 59.80 -37.19 -29.92
C LYS A 812 59.78 -35.65 -29.80
N HIS A 813 59.65 -34.91 -30.88
CA HIS A 813 59.98 -33.47 -30.80
C HIS A 813 58.87 -32.43 -31.15
N ILE A 814 57.66 -32.78 -31.46
CA ILE A 814 56.65 -31.75 -31.91
C ILE A 814 55.45 -31.52 -30.97
N ARG A 815 55.27 -32.23 -29.88
CA ARG A 815 53.99 -32.21 -29.15
C ARG A 815 53.93 -31.31 -27.95
N ASP A 816 54.91 -30.59 -27.53
CA ASP A 816 54.84 -29.84 -26.25
C ASP A 816 54.36 -28.37 -26.37
N VAL A 817 54.23 -27.84 -27.57
CA VAL A 817 53.88 -26.40 -27.74
C VAL A 817 52.44 -26.06 -28.00
N GLU A 818 51.62 -26.98 -28.53
CA GLU A 818 50.22 -26.67 -28.90
C GLU A 818 49.18 -26.81 -27.76
N ALA A 819 49.49 -27.62 -26.75
CA ALA A 819 48.52 -27.88 -25.68
C ALA A 819 48.33 -26.71 -24.72
N LEU A 820 49.28 -25.78 -24.62
CA LEU A 820 49.22 -24.67 -23.65
C LEU A 820 48.33 -23.52 -24.11
N ASN A 821 48.15 -23.34 -25.41
CA ASN A 821 47.39 -22.19 -25.95
C ASN A 821 45.87 -22.36 -25.96
N GLN A 822 45.37 -23.59 -26.07
CA GLN A 822 43.90 -23.81 -26.09
C GLN A 822 43.26 -23.77 -24.73
N SER A 823 43.96 -24.08 -23.64
CA SER A 823 43.42 -24.05 -22.28
C SER A 823 43.14 -22.61 -21.79
N LYS A 824 44.03 -21.66 -22.19
CA LYS A 824 43.83 -20.25 -21.82
C LYS A 824 42.59 -19.60 -22.48
N LEU A 825 42.18 -20.08 -23.65
CA LEU A 825 41.11 -19.47 -24.43
C LEU A 825 39.71 -19.80 -23.88
N ARG A 826 39.51 -21.02 -23.39
CA ARG A 826 38.20 -21.40 -22.80
C ARG A 826 37.93 -20.73 -21.46
N PHE A 827 38.97 -20.45 -20.68
CA PHE A 827 38.84 -19.82 -19.37
C PHE A 827 38.25 -18.40 -19.44
N PHE A 828 38.73 -17.59 -20.38
CA PHE A 828 38.31 -16.20 -20.48
C PHE A 828 36.91 -16.01 -21.07
N THR A 829 36.43 -16.91 -21.92
CA THR A 829 35.11 -16.80 -22.51
C THR A 829 34.02 -17.12 -21.47
N ASN A 830 34.23 -18.11 -20.61
CA ASN A 830 33.27 -18.50 -19.57
C ASN A 830 33.15 -17.43 -18.48
N ILE A 831 34.23 -16.84 -18.03
CA ILE A 831 34.26 -15.79 -17.00
C ILE A 831 33.46 -14.57 -17.45
N SER A 832 33.58 -14.17 -18.71
CA SER A 832 32.86 -12.98 -19.21
C SER A 832 31.36 -13.17 -19.28
N HIS A 833 30.87 -14.39 -19.54
CA HIS A 833 29.44 -14.71 -19.47
C HIS A 833 28.92 -14.75 -18.04
N GLU A 834 29.75 -15.29 -17.10
CA GLU A 834 29.33 -15.36 -15.70
C GLU A 834 29.31 -13.99 -15.00
N PHE A 835 30.08 -13.02 -15.45
CA PHE A 835 30.00 -11.66 -14.94
C PHE A 835 28.87 -10.82 -15.56
N ARG A 836 28.46 -11.10 -16.80
CA ARG A 836 27.40 -10.33 -17.47
C ARG A 836 26.04 -10.53 -16.79
N THR A 837 25.74 -11.75 -16.41
CA THR A 837 24.42 -12.10 -15.84
C THR A 837 24.13 -11.40 -14.50
N PRO A 838 25.01 -11.50 -13.46
CA PRO A 838 24.75 -10.78 -12.22
C PRO A 838 24.74 -9.25 -12.38
N LEU A 839 25.57 -8.74 -13.29
CA LEU A 839 25.65 -7.31 -13.52
C LEU A 839 24.42 -6.75 -14.19
N THR A 840 23.82 -7.50 -15.11
CA THR A 840 22.54 -7.14 -15.73
C THR A 840 21.41 -7.13 -14.69
N LEU A 841 21.43 -8.05 -13.73
CA LEU A 841 20.46 -8.10 -12.63
C LEU A 841 20.64 -6.92 -11.67
N ILE A 842 21.87 -6.55 -11.34
CA ILE A 842 22.17 -5.39 -10.50
C ILE A 842 21.65 -4.11 -11.17
N VAL A 843 21.92 -3.92 -12.45
CA VAL A 843 21.46 -2.74 -13.20
C VAL A 843 19.95 -2.65 -13.19
N ALA A 844 19.23 -3.74 -13.47
CA ALA A 844 17.77 -3.78 -13.49
C ALA A 844 17.16 -3.47 -12.11
N GLN A 845 17.76 -3.99 -11.03
CA GLN A 845 17.27 -3.69 -9.66
C GLN A 845 17.53 -2.24 -9.26
N VAL A 846 18.67 -1.68 -9.64
CA VAL A 846 18.99 -0.28 -9.36
C VAL A 846 18.12 0.66 -10.19
N GLU A 847 17.79 0.31 -11.44
CA GLU A 847 16.81 1.04 -12.27
C GLU A 847 15.42 1.06 -11.62
N THR A 848 14.99 -0.08 -11.10
CA THR A 848 13.71 -0.17 -10.39
C THR A 848 13.71 0.68 -9.10
N LEU A 849 14.81 0.66 -8.36
CA LEU A 849 14.98 1.52 -7.18
C LEU A 849 14.95 3.01 -7.55
N MET A 850 15.54 3.41 -8.67
CA MET A 850 15.54 4.82 -9.10
C MET A 850 14.17 5.35 -9.53
N GLN A 851 13.23 4.47 -9.85
CA GLN A 851 11.84 4.85 -10.20
C GLN A 851 10.94 5.05 -8.98
N LEU A 852 11.37 4.67 -7.78
CA LEU A 852 10.63 4.90 -6.54
C LEU A 852 10.69 6.39 -6.18
N GLN A 853 9.52 7.03 -6.14
CA GLN A 853 9.39 8.41 -5.71
C GLN A 853 9.53 8.47 -4.18
N ASN A 854 10.68 8.81 -3.63
CA ASN A 854 10.87 9.30 -2.24
C ASN A 854 12.29 9.08 -1.68
N PHE A 855 13.33 9.23 -2.51
CA PHE A 855 14.69 9.27 -1.98
C PHE A 855 15.10 10.68 -1.56
N THR A 856 15.77 10.78 -0.42
CA THR A 856 16.53 12.02 -0.13
C THR A 856 17.60 12.24 -1.21
N PRO A 857 17.96 13.49 -1.56
CA PRO A 857 18.98 13.77 -2.56
C PRO A 857 20.31 13.03 -2.34
N ALA A 858 20.65 12.77 -1.07
CA ALA A 858 21.86 12.05 -0.70
C ALA A 858 21.80 10.55 -1.05
N ILE A 859 20.64 9.93 -0.85
CA ILE A 859 20.42 8.51 -1.20
C ILE A 859 20.30 8.35 -2.71
N TYR A 860 19.56 9.25 -3.37
CA TYR A 860 19.45 9.25 -4.84
C TYR A 860 20.82 9.32 -5.53
N ASN A 861 21.68 10.23 -5.06
CA ASN A 861 23.04 10.35 -5.61
C ASN A 861 23.91 9.10 -5.38
N LYS A 862 23.74 8.39 -4.27
CA LYS A 862 24.43 7.13 -4.03
C LYS A 862 23.91 6.01 -4.94
N VAL A 863 22.58 5.92 -5.10
CA VAL A 863 21.94 4.93 -6.00
C VAL A 863 22.32 5.24 -7.46
N LEU A 864 22.33 6.50 -7.86
CA LEU A 864 22.81 6.95 -9.18
C LEU A 864 24.30 6.63 -9.38
N GLY A 865 25.10 6.74 -8.33
CA GLY A 865 26.52 6.33 -8.33
C GLY A 865 26.69 4.83 -8.59
N ILE A 866 25.89 3.99 -7.91
CA ILE A 866 25.90 2.53 -8.12
C ILE A 866 25.44 2.21 -9.54
N TYR A 867 24.40 2.86 -10.04
CA TYR A 867 23.91 2.69 -11.40
C TYR A 867 25.02 2.98 -12.43
N LYS A 868 25.63 4.18 -12.34
CA LYS A 868 26.71 4.61 -13.25
C LYS A 868 27.89 3.63 -13.24
N ASN A 869 28.32 3.19 -12.05
CA ASN A 869 29.44 2.25 -11.93
C ASN A 869 29.09 0.86 -12.48
N SER A 870 27.84 0.41 -12.29
CA SER A 870 27.37 -0.87 -12.83
C SER A 870 27.26 -0.84 -14.36
N ILE A 871 26.80 0.26 -14.94
CA ILE A 871 26.79 0.48 -16.39
C ILE A 871 28.24 0.49 -16.93
N GLN A 872 29.12 1.24 -16.29
CA GLN A 872 30.54 1.33 -16.70
C GLN A 872 31.24 -0.04 -16.64
N LEU A 873 30.97 -0.84 -15.62
CA LEU A 873 31.52 -2.19 -15.53
C LEU A 873 30.95 -3.11 -16.62
N ARG A 874 29.68 -2.99 -16.97
CA ARG A 874 29.08 -3.73 -18.09
C ARG A 874 29.70 -3.36 -19.43
N GLU A 875 30.02 -2.10 -19.65
CA GLU A 875 30.69 -1.62 -20.84
C GLU A 875 32.12 -2.17 -20.94
N LEU A 876 32.88 -2.12 -19.85
CA LEU A 876 34.25 -2.68 -19.80
C LEU A 876 34.30 -4.18 -20.12
N ILE A 877 33.35 -4.97 -19.61
CA ILE A 877 33.24 -6.40 -19.93
C ILE A 877 32.92 -6.60 -21.41
N THR A 878 32.09 -5.73 -21.99
CA THR A 878 31.75 -5.78 -23.41
C THR A 878 32.94 -5.42 -24.29
N GLU A 879 33.71 -4.39 -23.93
CA GLU A 879 34.94 -4.00 -24.62
C GLU A 879 36.01 -5.09 -24.58
N LEU A 880 36.17 -5.77 -23.45
CA LEU A 880 37.09 -6.89 -23.32
C LEU A 880 36.73 -8.05 -24.27
N LEU A 881 35.43 -8.31 -24.43
CA LEU A 881 34.94 -9.33 -25.37
C LEU A 881 35.13 -8.91 -26.83
N ASP A 882 34.91 -7.64 -27.15
CA ASP A 882 35.11 -7.10 -28.52
C ASP A 882 36.62 -7.12 -28.89
N PHE A 883 37.50 -6.75 -27.96
CA PHE A 883 38.96 -6.83 -28.17
C PHE A 883 39.42 -8.27 -28.49
N ARG A 884 38.89 -9.27 -27.76
CA ARG A 884 39.21 -10.69 -28.00
C ARG A 884 38.67 -11.21 -29.33
N LYS A 885 37.47 -10.77 -29.78
CA LYS A 885 36.93 -11.11 -31.11
C LYS A 885 37.82 -10.54 -32.24
N GLN A 886 38.43 -9.39 -31.97
CA GLN A 886 39.37 -8.76 -32.92
C GLN A 886 40.70 -9.54 -33.01
N GLU A 887 41.29 -9.96 -31.88
CA GLU A 887 42.50 -10.79 -31.84
C GLU A 887 42.35 -12.13 -32.60
N GLN A 888 41.12 -12.68 -32.61
CA GLN A 888 40.80 -13.94 -33.30
C GLN A 888 40.38 -13.76 -34.77
N GLY A 889 40.41 -12.54 -35.31
CA GLY A 889 40.00 -12.28 -36.69
C GLY A 889 38.48 -12.48 -36.99
N HIS A 890 37.62 -12.59 -35.95
CA HIS A 890 36.19 -12.85 -36.11
C HIS A 890 35.34 -11.58 -36.20
N MET A 891 35.95 -10.41 -36.18
CA MET A 891 35.24 -9.14 -36.30
C MET A 891 34.96 -8.82 -37.75
N LYS A 892 33.70 -8.92 -38.16
CA LYS A 892 33.27 -8.52 -39.48
C LYS A 892 32.89 -7.03 -39.47
N ILE A 893 33.65 -6.21 -40.20
CA ILE A 893 33.35 -4.80 -40.38
C ILE A 893 32.20 -4.70 -41.42
N LYS A 894 31.13 -3.97 -41.11
CA LYS A 894 30.00 -3.74 -42.01
C LYS A 894 30.03 -2.30 -42.54
N VAL A 895 30.63 -2.13 -43.66
CA VAL A 895 30.75 -0.80 -44.29
C VAL A 895 29.51 -0.48 -45.11
N SER A 896 29.08 0.75 -45.04
CA SER A 896 28.00 1.35 -45.85
C SER A 896 28.38 2.79 -46.22
N ARG A 897 27.76 3.29 -47.24
CA ARG A 897 28.03 4.64 -47.77
C ARG A 897 27.28 5.67 -46.93
N HIS A 898 27.96 6.61 -46.38
CA HIS A 898 27.41 7.65 -45.54
C HIS A 898 28.11 8.98 -45.79
N ASN A 899 27.36 10.08 -45.66
CA ASN A 899 27.96 11.41 -45.67
C ASN A 899 28.72 11.61 -44.34
N LEU A 900 30.03 11.71 -44.49
CA LEU A 900 30.98 11.78 -43.34
C LEU A 900 30.87 13.12 -42.62
N VAL A 901 30.60 14.21 -43.37
CA VAL A 901 30.50 15.56 -42.77
C VAL A 901 29.30 15.64 -41.87
N ASN A 902 28.12 15.14 -42.34
CA ASN A 902 26.92 15.09 -41.50
C ASN A 902 27.13 14.25 -40.24
N PHE A 903 27.74 13.09 -40.40
CA PHE A 903 28.05 12.21 -39.27
C PHE A 903 28.97 12.89 -38.25
N LEU A 904 30.01 13.57 -38.70
CA LEU A 904 30.95 14.29 -37.80
C LEU A 904 30.33 15.53 -37.19
N TYR A 905 29.43 16.20 -37.92
CA TYR A 905 28.69 17.35 -37.44
C TYR A 905 27.67 16.97 -36.34
N GLU A 906 26.99 15.85 -36.51
CA GLU A 906 26.12 15.31 -35.44
C GLU A 906 26.93 15.03 -34.16
N ASN A 907 28.11 14.42 -34.34
CA ASN A 907 29.03 14.17 -33.21
C ASN A 907 29.53 15.50 -32.62
N TYR A 908 29.88 16.48 -33.40
CA TYR A 908 30.24 17.81 -32.93
C TYR A 908 29.12 18.41 -32.04
N LEU A 909 27.87 18.36 -32.51
CA LEU A 909 26.71 18.88 -31.75
C LEU A 909 26.54 18.15 -30.39
N LEU A 910 26.72 16.85 -30.36
CA LEU A 910 26.63 16.07 -29.12
C LEU A 910 27.63 16.50 -28.04
N PHE A 911 28.82 16.91 -28.45
CA PHE A 911 29.89 17.34 -27.53
C PHE A 911 29.94 18.87 -27.31
N LEU A 912 29.17 19.65 -28.06
CA LEU A 912 29.21 21.12 -28.03
C LEU A 912 28.77 21.69 -26.68
N GLU A 913 27.71 21.10 -26.11
CA GLU A 913 27.20 21.52 -24.80
C GLU A 913 28.21 21.22 -23.70
N TYR A 914 28.83 20.06 -23.76
CA TYR A 914 29.86 19.67 -22.82
C TYR A 914 31.15 20.53 -22.94
N ALA A 915 31.53 20.87 -24.17
CA ALA A 915 32.65 21.81 -24.42
C ALA A 915 32.32 23.18 -23.87
N SER A 916 31.12 23.67 -24.10
CA SER A 916 30.63 24.96 -23.58
C SER A 916 30.63 24.99 -22.05
N SER A 917 30.19 23.93 -21.40
CA SER A 917 30.22 23.82 -19.94
C SER A 917 31.62 23.87 -19.35
N LYS A 918 32.64 23.47 -20.12
CA LYS A 918 34.08 23.58 -19.76
C LYS A 918 34.76 24.82 -20.24
N GLN A 919 34.03 25.76 -20.88
CA GLN A 919 34.56 26.98 -21.48
C GLN A 919 35.64 26.74 -22.55
N ILE A 920 35.53 25.63 -23.29
CA ILE A 920 36.41 25.27 -24.40
C ILE A 920 35.80 25.77 -25.70
N ASN A 921 36.57 26.43 -26.53
CA ASN A 921 36.12 26.92 -27.83
C ASN A 921 36.15 25.78 -28.85
N PHE A 922 35.00 25.18 -29.08
CA PHE A 922 34.88 24.01 -29.97
C PHE A 922 34.44 24.47 -31.36
N LYS A 923 35.21 24.07 -32.38
CA LYS A 923 35.02 24.49 -33.77
C LYS A 923 34.90 23.32 -34.70
N PHE A 924 34.02 23.46 -35.69
CA PHE A 924 33.90 22.48 -36.78
C PHE A 924 34.19 23.13 -38.11
N ASN A 925 35.24 22.68 -38.78
CA ASN A 925 35.71 23.22 -40.06
C ASN A 925 35.60 22.11 -41.13
N LYS A 926 34.97 22.46 -42.21
CA LYS A 926 34.76 21.54 -43.33
C LYS A 926 35.11 22.19 -44.67
N GLN A 927 35.70 21.40 -45.56
CA GLN A 927 36.01 21.82 -46.91
C GLN A 927 34.81 21.76 -47.87
N SER A 928 33.92 20.79 -47.66
CA SER A 928 32.70 20.58 -48.44
C SER A 928 31.58 20.06 -47.54
N ASP A 929 30.34 20.28 -47.93
CA ASP A 929 29.16 19.74 -47.24
C ASP A 929 28.83 18.30 -47.63
N ASP A 930 29.33 17.82 -48.77
CA ASP A 930 29.00 16.53 -49.31
C ASP A 930 30.28 15.72 -49.57
N ILE A 931 30.71 14.99 -48.53
CA ILE A 931 31.82 14.04 -48.57
C ILE A 931 31.26 12.68 -48.21
N GLU A 932 31.02 11.83 -49.18
CA GLU A 932 30.52 10.47 -48.95
C GLU A 932 31.65 9.47 -48.93
N VAL A 933 31.67 8.66 -47.85
CA VAL A 933 32.66 7.63 -47.62
C VAL A 933 32.02 6.32 -47.22
N TRP A 934 32.65 5.21 -47.56
CA TRP A 934 32.24 3.88 -47.10
C TRP A 934 32.95 3.55 -45.80
N TYR A 935 32.17 3.45 -44.73
CA TYR A 935 32.70 3.05 -43.41
C TYR A 935 31.63 2.33 -42.56
N ASP A 936 32.06 1.64 -41.53
CA ASP A 936 31.17 1.08 -40.53
C ASP A 936 30.82 2.19 -39.49
N GLN A 937 29.62 2.71 -39.59
CA GLN A 937 29.15 3.85 -38.79
C GLN A 937 29.30 3.60 -37.28
N LYS A 938 29.00 2.36 -36.82
CA LYS A 938 29.14 2.00 -35.38
C LYS A 938 30.58 1.98 -34.90
N GLN A 939 31.50 1.48 -35.73
CA GLN A 939 32.90 1.48 -35.34
C GLN A 939 33.48 2.88 -35.45
N MET A 940 33.13 3.63 -36.48
CA MET A 940 33.58 5.01 -36.63
C MET A 940 33.05 5.89 -35.48
N GLN A 941 31.84 5.64 -35.02
CA GLN A 941 31.24 6.32 -33.83
C GLN A 941 32.12 6.10 -32.59
N LYS A 942 32.58 4.86 -32.36
CA LYS A 942 33.48 4.56 -31.24
C LYS A 942 34.80 5.35 -31.36
N VAL A 943 35.39 5.39 -32.56
CA VAL A 943 36.66 6.11 -32.83
C VAL A 943 36.49 7.59 -32.55
N VAL A 944 35.46 8.23 -33.15
CA VAL A 944 35.20 9.66 -33.01
C VAL A 944 34.89 10.04 -31.56
N ASN A 945 34.04 9.25 -30.87
CA ASN A 945 33.72 9.48 -29.47
C ASN A 945 34.98 9.39 -28.58
N ASN A 946 35.83 8.42 -28.80
CA ASN A 946 37.07 8.27 -28.03
C ASN A 946 38.02 9.45 -28.25
N LEU A 947 38.16 9.90 -29.49
CA LEU A 947 39.04 11.03 -29.80
C LEU A 947 38.52 12.35 -29.24
N LEU A 948 37.21 12.63 -29.42
CA LEU A 948 36.58 13.83 -28.91
C LEU A 948 36.56 13.85 -27.35
N SER A 949 36.24 12.70 -26.76
CA SER A 949 36.26 12.58 -25.30
C SER A 949 37.64 12.81 -24.72
N ASN A 950 38.69 12.30 -25.39
CA ASN A 950 40.10 12.52 -24.97
C ASN A 950 40.48 14.00 -25.16
N ALA A 951 40.21 14.58 -26.31
CA ALA A 951 40.45 16.00 -26.57
C ALA A 951 39.81 16.87 -25.48
N LEU A 952 38.50 16.68 -25.22
CA LEU A 952 37.76 17.43 -24.20
C LEU A 952 38.20 17.17 -22.76
N LYS A 953 38.79 16.03 -22.51
CA LYS A 953 39.34 15.68 -21.18
C LYS A 953 40.67 16.37 -20.90
N HIS A 954 41.51 16.56 -21.94
CA HIS A 954 42.86 17.06 -21.81
C HIS A 954 43.00 18.55 -22.12
N THR A 955 42.07 19.14 -22.82
CA THR A 955 42.03 20.59 -23.17
C THR A 955 41.57 21.45 -21.99
N LYS A 956 42.27 22.56 -21.76
CA LYS A 956 41.96 23.50 -20.68
C LYS A 956 40.86 24.50 -21.10
N ALA A 957 40.26 25.14 -20.12
CA ALA A 957 39.34 26.21 -20.39
C ALA A 957 40.00 27.34 -21.20
N GLU A 958 39.26 27.95 -22.13
CA GLU A 958 39.67 28.98 -23.11
C GLU A 958 40.53 28.49 -24.29
N ASP A 959 41.05 27.26 -24.29
CA ASP A 959 41.69 26.67 -25.45
C ASP A 959 40.67 26.24 -26.51
N THR A 960 41.14 25.96 -27.71
CA THR A 960 40.31 25.61 -28.87
C THR A 960 40.46 24.15 -29.27
N ILE A 961 39.39 23.42 -29.33
CA ILE A 961 39.32 22.13 -30.01
C ILE A 961 38.70 22.35 -31.40
N SER A 962 39.31 21.79 -32.44
CA SER A 962 38.72 21.85 -33.76
C SER A 962 38.64 20.45 -34.38
N ILE A 963 37.54 20.20 -35.06
CA ILE A 963 37.36 19.10 -35.98
C ILE A 963 37.49 19.65 -37.39
N ASN A 964 38.49 19.21 -38.11
CA ASN A 964 38.70 19.63 -39.50
C ASN A 964 38.47 18.44 -40.42
N VAL A 965 37.63 18.64 -41.45
CA VAL A 965 37.36 17.63 -42.46
C VAL A 965 37.74 18.16 -43.84
N SER A 966 38.68 17.51 -44.45
CA SER A 966 39.19 17.83 -45.80
C SER A 966 39.28 16.58 -46.67
N GLN A 967 39.24 16.80 -47.97
CA GLN A 967 39.38 15.74 -48.95
C GLN A 967 40.64 16.04 -49.76
N GLU A 968 41.57 15.11 -49.80
CA GLU A 968 42.81 15.17 -50.61
C GLU A 968 42.87 13.91 -51.50
N ASP A 969 42.76 14.14 -52.81
CA ASP A 969 42.74 13.11 -53.83
C ASP A 969 41.80 11.90 -53.54
N LYS A 970 42.38 10.81 -53.05
CA LYS A 970 41.66 9.57 -52.77
C LYS A 970 41.32 9.35 -51.30
N TYR A 971 41.71 10.27 -50.44
CA TYR A 971 41.54 10.15 -48.98
C TYR A 971 40.72 11.28 -48.42
N VAL A 972 39.99 10.97 -47.39
CA VAL A 972 39.33 11.98 -46.54
C VAL A 972 40.07 12.02 -45.23
N ILE A 973 40.50 13.19 -44.88
CA ILE A 973 41.23 13.42 -43.63
C ILE A 973 40.30 14.02 -42.61
N ILE A 974 40.23 13.34 -41.49
CA ILE A 974 39.55 13.84 -40.28
C ILE A 974 40.66 14.17 -39.29
N GLU A 975 40.75 15.43 -38.97
CA GLU A 975 41.73 15.89 -37.98
C GLU A 975 41.00 16.47 -36.76
N ILE A 976 41.29 15.94 -35.58
CA ILE A 976 40.82 16.49 -34.33
C ILE A 976 41.99 17.08 -33.60
N LYS A 977 42.03 18.39 -33.46
CA LYS A 977 43.07 19.13 -32.76
C LYS A 977 42.54 19.67 -31.44
N ASP A 978 43.29 19.46 -30.38
CA ASP A 978 43.05 19.97 -29.05
C ASP A 978 44.17 20.90 -28.60
#